data_c80e338063ccdc9bbedf0b71ec00afb8
#
_entry.id   c80e338063ccdc9bbedf0b71ec00afb8
#
_cell.length_a   1.000
_cell.length_b   1.000
_cell.length_c   1.000
_cell.angle_alpha   90.00
_cell.angle_beta   90.00
_cell.angle_gamma   90.00
#
_symmetry.space_group_name_H-M   'P 1'
#
loop_
_entity.id
_entity.type
_entity.pdbx_description
1 polymer ?
#
loop_
_entity_poly.entity_id
_entity_poly.type
_entity_poly.pdbx_seq_one_letter_code
_entity_poly.pdbx_strand_id
1 'polypeptide(L)'
;MNKHIRLLLVITMSFMSFAVFAQDRQIAITGTVKDVVGEAIIGANVSVEGTTIGTITDVEGQFELQVPENGKLVVSYIGYVKQVVNINKKKQLSIILKEDSEMLSEVVVTALGIKREKKALGYSMQEVKTDDFSENRSTSVSNLLQGKIAGVQISQSGSGVGGPTRVVLRGLNSLSGNNSPLWVVDGLPILDTTNGNTQFSYSSGAADINPDDIESISVLKGANAAALYGSRAQSGAIVITTKKGKDGKIQFEYNGYVSMSKAYDSYEFQNTYGQGTNGAFALAAQGSWGPKMEGQMIPNWRNEFYGDESYQEYAMQPQNNAIDDFFRTGLNYVNSVSATGGNEKLNARFSFTDTRNQGIMPNESMNKQNYNLNVEMKNKYLTIGGKISYFREEVKNRPDNFNGVWENLIQMPRSIRLQDLENLMGTDGYVVNWTGDHKSKRNPYSFIMDGNGNELDRDRFQGQVTVSGQITDYLKLTGRIGLDRISDNIEVTEAYHNKAANPKDLITINNTTREELNADLMLNFDKRFKDFSLTANVGIATNYNKFKSLAGESGEAIIPDFIALSNGKTKLATQGFSSKRINSVLGNATLGYKGYAYLDVTARNDWSSTLPSTNWSYFYPSVSLSGILSDILKLPKEYFLKVRGSIAQVGNDTSPYALYNVYTLSTIGNNTVGQTSNTFPLVDLKPEKTTSWELGLDYRMFNNRLGIDFTYYKSTTTNQILSMTIPGSSGYGSKRINAGKMESKGVELMVNATPIQTNDWRWDVTLNWGKNTTRNVKLDEKIKRYVFPMTTNIKVGKVIIDEGGKFGDIVSTAYERNKDGRILIGDNGLPLINTKSEQVIGNMMPKWTGSFSTALTYKNFVFNALIDIRYGGQFLSMTDALACGSGNSAKTLTGRDGMVVNGIVKSTGKENTKEVNAQQYYSVIAGSYPVGEEFLHDATYVKLREISLGYTLPTIWFKHTPITNVKVSVVGRDLFNIYKAAPVNAEFAQNSQDVFQAFELAAFPSTRTVGFSLNVKF
;
A
#
# COMPACT_ATOMS: atom_id res chain seq x y z
N MET A 1 4.24 -23.64 -32.39
CA MET A 1 3.14 -24.00 -31.47
C MET A 1 3.59 -25.25 -30.71
N ASN A 2 4.08 -25.04 -29.49
CA ASN A 2 4.84 -26.03 -28.70
C ASN A 2 3.99 -27.24 -28.28
N LYS A 3 4.62 -28.41 -28.19
CA LYS A 3 4.02 -29.70 -27.78
C LYS A 3 3.24 -29.64 -26.46
N HIS A 4 3.58 -28.73 -25.57
CA HIS A 4 2.91 -28.54 -24.28
C HIS A 4 1.51 -27.90 -24.37
N ILE A 5 1.25 -27.07 -25.39
CA ILE A 5 -0.08 -26.50 -25.65
C ILE A 5 -1.07 -27.54 -26.19
N ARG A 6 -0.58 -28.49 -26.96
CA ARG A 6 -1.42 -29.60 -27.44
C ARG A 6 -1.82 -30.58 -26.33
N LEU A 7 -0.95 -30.78 -25.34
CA LEU A 7 -1.25 -31.63 -24.18
C LEU A 7 -2.30 -30.99 -23.26
N LEU A 8 -2.22 -29.67 -23.06
CA LEU A 8 -3.23 -28.91 -22.26
C LEU A 8 -4.61 -28.94 -22.95
N LEU A 9 -4.68 -28.80 -24.28
CA LEU A 9 -5.93 -28.82 -25.03
C LEU A 9 -6.58 -30.23 -25.02
N VAL A 10 -5.79 -31.29 -25.04
CA VAL A 10 -6.30 -32.68 -24.96
C VAL A 10 -6.83 -33.00 -23.55
N ILE A 11 -6.19 -32.50 -22.50
CA ILE A 11 -6.66 -32.66 -21.11
C ILE A 11 -7.96 -31.88 -20.88
N THR A 12 -8.10 -30.67 -21.44
CA THR A 12 -9.35 -29.89 -21.34
C THR A 12 -10.50 -30.49 -22.12
N MET A 13 -10.25 -31.12 -23.27
CA MET A 13 -11.30 -31.83 -24.05
C MET A 13 -11.76 -33.15 -23.43
N SER A 14 -10.92 -33.84 -22.66
CA SER A 14 -11.29 -35.10 -22.00
C SER A 14 -12.21 -34.93 -20.79
N PHE A 15 -12.29 -33.72 -20.23
CA PHE A 15 -13.20 -33.43 -19.11
C PHE A 15 -14.63 -33.05 -19.54
N MET A 16 -14.90 -32.88 -20.85
CA MET A 16 -16.23 -32.45 -21.32
C MET A 16 -17.22 -33.59 -21.65
N SER A 17 -16.88 -34.85 -21.41
CA SER A 17 -17.66 -36.00 -21.98
C SER A 17 -18.52 -36.76 -20.98
N PHE A 18 -18.79 -36.27 -19.76
CA PHE A 18 -19.69 -37.01 -18.85
C PHE A 18 -20.77 -36.10 -18.24
N ALA A 19 -21.86 -35.88 -18.95
CA ALA A 19 -23.12 -35.43 -18.37
C ALA A 19 -24.29 -36.18 -19.03
N VAL A 20 -24.68 -37.27 -18.43
CA VAL A 20 -25.99 -37.91 -18.72
C VAL A 20 -27.03 -37.31 -17.83
N PHE A 21 -28.03 -36.65 -18.41
CA PHE A 21 -29.16 -36.04 -17.71
C PHE A 21 -30.24 -37.08 -17.44
N ALA A 22 -30.60 -37.21 -16.15
CA ALA A 22 -31.88 -37.76 -15.77
C ALA A 22 -32.89 -36.59 -15.72
N GLN A 23 -33.92 -36.62 -16.52
CA GLN A 23 -35.03 -35.67 -16.50
C GLN A 23 -36.00 -36.02 -15.36
N ASP A 24 -35.96 -35.21 -14.27
CA ASP A 24 -37.04 -35.26 -13.24
C ASP A 24 -38.30 -34.58 -13.75
N ARG A 25 -39.45 -35.15 -13.39
CA ARG A 25 -40.79 -34.63 -13.72
C ARG A 25 -40.96 -33.26 -13.03
N GLN A 26 -41.18 -32.21 -13.83
CA GLN A 26 -41.40 -30.85 -13.31
C GLN A 26 -42.89 -30.58 -13.14
N ILE A 27 -43.22 -29.85 -12.07
CA ILE A 27 -44.58 -29.35 -11.79
C ILE A 27 -44.54 -27.83 -11.63
N ALA A 28 -45.56 -27.12 -12.09
CA ALA A 28 -45.75 -25.71 -11.80
C ALA A 28 -46.27 -25.53 -10.38
N ILE A 29 -45.62 -24.73 -9.59
CA ILE A 29 -46.03 -24.34 -8.26
C ILE A 29 -46.25 -22.83 -8.19
N THR A 30 -47.25 -22.41 -7.42
CA THR A 30 -47.48 -21.02 -7.05
C THR A 30 -47.41 -20.88 -5.54
N GLY A 31 -47.06 -19.71 -5.04
CA GLY A 31 -47.05 -19.49 -3.59
C GLY A 31 -47.00 -18.04 -3.20
N THR A 32 -47.13 -17.78 -1.91
CA THR A 32 -46.98 -16.45 -1.32
C THR A 32 -45.92 -16.48 -0.24
N VAL A 33 -45.11 -15.43 -0.20
CA VAL A 33 -44.09 -15.19 0.86
C VAL A 33 -44.55 -13.98 1.67
N LYS A 34 -44.74 -14.18 2.98
CA LYS A 34 -45.18 -13.17 3.94
C LYS A 34 -44.25 -13.13 5.14
N ASP A 35 -44.24 -12.04 5.87
CA ASP A 35 -43.62 -11.96 7.18
C ASP A 35 -44.51 -12.51 8.30
N VAL A 36 -44.02 -12.46 9.57
CA VAL A 36 -44.75 -12.97 10.74
C VAL A 36 -45.97 -12.11 11.12
N VAL A 37 -46.09 -10.86 10.61
CA VAL A 37 -47.26 -9.99 10.81
C VAL A 37 -48.26 -10.08 9.66
N GLY A 38 -47.91 -10.84 8.59
CA GLY A 38 -48.80 -11.12 7.47
C GLY A 38 -48.59 -10.16 6.28
N GLU A 39 -47.58 -9.28 6.32
CA GLU A 39 -47.26 -8.42 5.19
C GLU A 39 -46.54 -9.20 4.06
N ALA A 40 -46.84 -8.86 2.82
CA ALA A 40 -46.23 -9.48 1.65
C ALA A 40 -44.73 -9.08 1.52
N ILE A 41 -43.85 -10.06 1.36
CA ILE A 41 -42.42 -9.80 1.15
C ILE A 41 -42.17 -9.73 -0.37
N ILE A 42 -41.96 -8.52 -0.87
CA ILE A 42 -41.70 -8.19 -2.27
C ILE A 42 -40.24 -8.46 -2.61
N GLY A 43 -39.95 -9.13 -3.75
CA GLY A 43 -38.57 -9.36 -4.19
C GLY A 43 -37.82 -10.46 -3.40
N ALA A 44 -38.55 -11.30 -2.61
CA ALA A 44 -37.93 -12.45 -1.96
C ALA A 44 -37.47 -13.45 -3.03
N ASN A 45 -36.23 -13.91 -2.91
CA ASN A 45 -35.65 -14.91 -3.80
C ASN A 45 -36.21 -16.30 -3.44
N VAL A 46 -36.87 -16.95 -4.38
CA VAL A 46 -37.40 -18.31 -4.28
C VAL A 46 -36.69 -19.19 -5.27
N SER A 47 -35.85 -20.10 -4.82
CA SER A 47 -35.04 -20.99 -5.67
C SER A 47 -35.18 -22.44 -5.27
N VAL A 48 -34.99 -23.37 -6.19
CA VAL A 48 -34.96 -24.81 -5.92
C VAL A 48 -33.57 -25.17 -5.41
N GLU A 49 -33.45 -25.82 -4.25
CA GLU A 49 -32.20 -26.21 -3.63
C GLU A 49 -31.32 -27.05 -4.58
N GLY A 50 -30.08 -26.62 -4.75
CA GLY A 50 -29.11 -27.31 -5.62
C GLY A 50 -29.32 -27.08 -7.13
N THR A 51 -30.19 -26.14 -7.55
CA THR A 51 -30.44 -25.83 -8.96
C THR A 51 -30.34 -24.34 -9.24
N THR A 52 -30.36 -23.94 -10.50
CA THR A 52 -30.45 -22.52 -10.92
C THR A 52 -31.90 -22.11 -11.19
N ILE A 53 -32.87 -22.97 -10.91
CA ILE A 53 -34.29 -22.69 -11.08
C ILE A 53 -34.73 -21.79 -9.91
N GLY A 54 -35.15 -20.59 -10.21
CA GLY A 54 -35.58 -19.61 -9.19
C GLY A 54 -36.40 -18.49 -9.80
N THR A 55 -37.08 -17.76 -8.95
CA THR A 55 -37.88 -16.57 -9.25
C THR A 55 -37.82 -15.62 -8.05
N ILE A 56 -38.32 -14.40 -8.21
CA ILE A 56 -38.52 -13.44 -7.13
C ILE A 56 -40.03 -13.22 -6.94
N THR A 57 -40.44 -12.89 -5.72
CA THR A 57 -41.84 -12.55 -5.43
C THR A 57 -42.24 -11.19 -5.99
N ASP A 58 -43.46 -11.09 -6.46
CA ASP A 58 -44.08 -9.84 -6.96
C ASP A 58 -44.52 -8.89 -5.81
N VAL A 59 -45.27 -7.83 -6.15
CA VAL A 59 -45.72 -6.79 -5.22
C VAL A 59 -46.76 -7.28 -4.21
N GLU A 60 -47.43 -8.38 -4.47
CA GLU A 60 -48.34 -9.11 -3.54
C GLU A 60 -47.62 -10.24 -2.80
N GLY A 61 -46.28 -10.38 -2.97
CA GLY A 61 -45.47 -11.44 -2.40
C GLY A 61 -45.70 -12.80 -3.06
N GLN A 62 -46.31 -12.85 -4.27
CA GLN A 62 -46.59 -14.08 -4.98
C GLN A 62 -45.42 -14.51 -5.86
N PHE A 63 -45.31 -15.82 -6.07
CA PHE A 63 -44.32 -16.39 -7.00
C PHE A 63 -44.89 -17.56 -7.78
N GLU A 64 -44.41 -17.80 -8.98
CA GLU A 64 -44.68 -18.95 -9.81
C GLU A 64 -43.34 -19.54 -10.30
N LEU A 65 -43.19 -20.86 -10.20
CA LEU A 65 -41.96 -21.55 -10.52
C LEU A 65 -42.18 -22.97 -11.01
N GLN A 66 -41.47 -23.41 -12.05
CA GLN A 66 -41.44 -24.81 -12.50
C GLN A 66 -40.37 -25.57 -11.69
N VAL A 67 -40.73 -26.62 -10.98
CA VAL A 67 -39.85 -27.30 -10.02
C VAL A 67 -39.96 -28.80 -10.09
N PRO A 68 -38.92 -29.56 -9.70
CA PRO A 68 -39.03 -31.01 -9.54
C PRO A 68 -40.06 -31.38 -8.46
N GLU A 69 -40.87 -32.39 -8.71
CA GLU A 69 -42.03 -32.79 -7.88
C GLU A 69 -41.71 -33.04 -6.40
N ASN A 70 -40.48 -33.50 -6.10
CA ASN A 70 -39.98 -33.76 -4.75
C ASN A 70 -38.83 -32.83 -4.35
N GLY A 71 -38.72 -31.66 -5.01
CA GLY A 71 -37.69 -30.68 -4.73
C GLY A 71 -37.90 -29.92 -3.40
N LYS A 72 -36.91 -29.16 -2.99
CA LYS A 72 -37.00 -28.24 -1.88
C LYS A 72 -36.81 -26.81 -2.40
N LEU A 73 -37.69 -25.91 -1.91
CA LEU A 73 -37.50 -24.47 -2.16
C LEU A 73 -36.68 -23.86 -1.06
N VAL A 74 -35.76 -23.03 -1.49
CA VAL A 74 -35.01 -22.14 -0.64
C VAL A 74 -35.55 -20.74 -0.83
N VAL A 75 -36.15 -20.19 0.22
CA VAL A 75 -36.68 -18.82 0.20
C VAL A 75 -35.80 -17.93 1.09
N SER A 76 -35.35 -16.85 0.55
CA SER A 76 -34.48 -15.89 1.26
C SER A 76 -34.81 -14.46 0.87
N TYR A 77 -34.70 -13.57 1.85
CA TYR A 77 -34.84 -12.13 1.67
C TYR A 77 -33.92 -11.42 2.65
N ILE A 78 -33.42 -10.24 2.28
CA ILE A 78 -32.52 -9.48 3.14
C ILE A 78 -33.25 -9.08 4.43
N GLY A 79 -32.67 -9.42 5.58
CA GLY A 79 -33.27 -9.18 6.90
C GLY A 79 -34.20 -10.28 7.40
N TYR A 80 -34.29 -11.41 6.70
CA TYR A 80 -35.12 -12.57 7.11
C TYR A 80 -34.32 -13.87 7.13
N VAL A 81 -34.68 -14.76 8.04
CA VAL A 81 -34.06 -16.09 8.14
C VAL A 81 -34.42 -16.91 6.90
N LYS A 82 -33.37 -17.38 6.22
CA LYS A 82 -33.51 -18.29 5.07
C LYS A 82 -34.33 -19.51 5.46
N GLN A 83 -35.39 -19.81 4.73
CA GLN A 83 -36.26 -20.97 4.98
C GLN A 83 -36.15 -21.99 3.84
N VAL A 84 -36.02 -23.26 4.20
CA VAL A 84 -36.06 -24.39 3.25
C VAL A 84 -37.40 -25.08 3.40
N VAL A 85 -38.17 -25.13 2.30
CA VAL A 85 -39.54 -25.68 2.29
C VAL A 85 -39.59 -26.87 1.33
N ASN A 86 -40.02 -28.03 1.83
CA ASN A 86 -40.26 -29.21 0.99
C ASN A 86 -41.50 -29.03 0.11
N ILE A 87 -41.41 -29.27 -1.18
CA ILE A 87 -42.52 -29.10 -2.13
C ILE A 87 -43.60 -30.18 -1.89
N ASN A 88 -43.21 -31.43 -1.66
CA ASN A 88 -44.08 -32.57 -1.36
C ASN A 88 -45.29 -32.62 -2.26
N LYS A 89 -45.13 -32.43 -3.58
CA LYS A 89 -46.23 -32.44 -4.59
C LYS A 89 -47.32 -31.35 -4.40
N LYS A 90 -47.11 -30.36 -3.53
CA LYS A 90 -48.05 -29.28 -3.33
C LYS A 90 -47.94 -28.29 -4.46
N LYS A 91 -49.06 -27.92 -5.11
CA LYS A 91 -49.09 -26.90 -6.17
C LYS A 91 -49.17 -25.47 -5.65
N GLN A 92 -49.58 -25.28 -4.38
CA GLN A 92 -49.65 -23.96 -3.76
C GLN A 92 -48.97 -23.98 -2.38
N LEU A 93 -48.12 -22.98 -2.13
CA LEU A 93 -47.32 -22.86 -0.92
C LEU A 93 -47.56 -21.49 -0.27
N SER A 94 -47.74 -21.45 1.05
CA SER A 94 -47.63 -20.21 1.83
C SER A 94 -46.43 -20.29 2.74
N ILE A 95 -45.53 -19.33 2.57
CA ILE A 95 -44.22 -19.30 3.24
C ILE A 95 -44.17 -18.08 4.12
N ILE A 96 -43.91 -18.27 5.41
CA ILE A 96 -43.79 -17.17 6.37
C ILE A 96 -42.33 -17.09 6.76
N LEU A 97 -41.64 -16.03 6.32
CA LEU A 97 -40.28 -15.74 6.73
C LEU A 97 -40.29 -15.03 8.10
N LYS A 98 -39.42 -15.48 8.97
CA LYS A 98 -39.16 -14.80 10.25
C LYS A 98 -38.06 -13.79 10.05
N GLU A 99 -38.23 -12.61 10.64
CA GLU A 99 -37.12 -11.63 10.68
C GLU A 99 -35.87 -12.27 11.29
N ASP A 100 -34.75 -12.05 10.63
CA ASP A 100 -33.45 -12.54 11.10
C ASP A 100 -33.01 -11.73 12.33
N SER A 101 -33.46 -12.17 13.50
CA SER A 101 -32.98 -11.62 14.77
C SER A 101 -31.54 -12.05 15.11
N GLU A 102 -30.95 -12.94 14.30
CA GLU A 102 -29.54 -13.35 14.40
C GLU A 102 -28.55 -12.43 13.69
N MET A 103 -28.91 -11.18 13.34
CA MET A 103 -27.94 -10.17 12.82
C MET A 103 -26.75 -9.89 13.77
N LEU A 104 -26.63 -10.63 14.86
CA LEU A 104 -25.55 -10.50 15.85
C LEU A 104 -24.39 -11.50 15.67
N SER A 105 -24.50 -12.46 14.75
CA SER A 105 -23.45 -13.47 14.53
C SER A 105 -22.58 -13.16 13.31
N GLU A 106 -22.14 -11.90 13.16
CA GLU A 106 -21.10 -11.59 12.16
C GLU A 106 -19.86 -12.42 12.46
N VAL A 107 -19.60 -13.42 11.61
CA VAL A 107 -18.43 -14.29 11.71
C VAL A 107 -17.31 -13.69 10.91
N VAL A 108 -16.18 -13.47 11.55
CA VAL A 108 -14.99 -12.88 10.95
C VAL A 108 -13.85 -13.89 10.98
N VAL A 109 -12.96 -13.77 10.01
CA VAL A 109 -11.73 -14.55 9.98
C VAL A 109 -10.67 -13.81 10.81
N THR A 110 -10.21 -14.49 11.86
CA THR A 110 -9.16 -13.98 12.74
C THR A 110 -7.82 -14.64 12.44
N ALA A 111 -6.88 -14.54 13.37
CA ALA A 111 -5.56 -15.14 13.22
C ALA A 111 -5.62 -16.65 12.92
N LEU A 112 -4.67 -17.13 12.13
CA LEU A 112 -4.54 -18.52 11.66
C LEU A 112 -5.77 -19.03 10.83
N GLY A 113 -6.58 -18.12 10.27
CA GLY A 113 -7.77 -18.48 9.51
C GLY A 113 -8.93 -19.01 10.37
N ILE A 114 -8.90 -18.79 11.68
CA ILE A 114 -9.94 -19.24 12.61
C ILE A 114 -11.15 -18.31 12.45
N LYS A 115 -12.31 -18.90 12.17
CA LYS A 115 -13.60 -18.17 12.15
C LYS A 115 -14.09 -17.94 13.57
N ARG A 116 -14.43 -16.70 13.91
CA ARG A 116 -14.97 -16.31 15.23
C ARG A 116 -16.14 -15.35 15.09
N GLU A 117 -17.07 -15.41 16.04
CA GLU A 117 -18.11 -14.39 16.15
C GLU A 117 -17.46 -13.05 16.55
N LYS A 118 -17.74 -11.97 15.81
CA LYS A 118 -17.21 -10.63 16.08
C LYS A 118 -17.52 -10.13 17.48
N LYS A 119 -18.70 -10.53 18.03
CA LYS A 119 -19.06 -10.19 19.41
C LYS A 119 -18.11 -10.79 20.45
N ALA A 120 -17.52 -11.95 20.19
CA ALA A 120 -16.61 -12.63 21.12
C ALA A 120 -15.21 -12.03 21.15
N LEU A 121 -14.83 -11.16 20.18
CA LEU A 121 -13.48 -10.59 20.11
C LEU A 121 -13.27 -9.52 21.17
N GLY A 122 -12.22 -9.68 21.99
CA GLY A 122 -11.85 -8.73 23.05
C GLY A 122 -10.90 -7.61 22.58
N TYR A 123 -10.62 -7.50 21.27
CA TYR A 123 -9.74 -6.52 20.65
C TYR A 123 -10.36 -5.88 19.41
N SER A 124 -9.76 -4.76 18.95
CA SER A 124 -10.25 -4.02 17.77
C SER A 124 -9.88 -4.74 16.48
N MET A 125 -10.88 -4.94 15.62
CA MET A 125 -10.73 -5.45 14.28
C MET A 125 -11.70 -4.71 13.34
N GLN A 126 -11.23 -4.33 12.17
CA GLN A 126 -12.07 -3.81 11.08
C GLN A 126 -12.00 -4.74 9.88
N GLU A 127 -13.14 -4.98 9.25
CA GLU A 127 -13.26 -5.76 8.03
C GLU A 127 -13.75 -4.87 6.89
N VAL A 128 -13.15 -5.05 5.71
CA VAL A 128 -13.58 -4.45 4.45
C VAL A 128 -13.97 -5.60 3.53
N LYS A 129 -15.21 -5.60 3.04
CA LYS A 129 -15.74 -6.63 2.14
C LYS A 129 -15.51 -6.26 0.67
N THR A 130 -15.55 -7.25 -0.23
CA THR A 130 -15.34 -7.05 -1.67
C THR A 130 -16.29 -6.02 -2.26
N ASP A 131 -17.54 -5.96 -1.80
CA ASP A 131 -18.53 -5.02 -2.32
C ASP A 131 -18.14 -3.56 -2.11
N ASP A 132 -17.30 -3.26 -1.09
CA ASP A 132 -16.83 -1.92 -0.77
C ASP A 132 -15.77 -1.41 -1.76
N PHE A 133 -15.19 -2.28 -2.60
CA PHE A 133 -14.13 -1.91 -3.55
C PHE A 133 -14.25 -2.56 -4.93
N SER A 134 -15.31 -3.35 -5.19
CA SER A 134 -15.50 -4.04 -6.48
C SER A 134 -15.65 -3.09 -7.68
N GLU A 135 -16.11 -1.87 -7.46
CA GLU A 135 -16.26 -0.84 -8.50
C GLU A 135 -14.97 -0.07 -8.72
N ASN A 136 -14.21 0.18 -7.65
CA ASN A 136 -13.01 1.02 -7.63
C ASN A 136 -11.75 0.17 -7.63
N ARG A 137 -11.36 -0.36 -8.79
CA ARG A 137 -10.20 -1.23 -8.92
C ARG A 137 -8.90 -0.44 -8.88
N SER A 138 -8.01 -0.84 -8.02
CA SER A 138 -6.64 -0.37 -7.97
C SER A 138 -5.69 -1.47 -8.43
N THR A 139 -4.53 -1.10 -8.94
CA THR A 139 -3.44 -2.03 -9.25
C THR A 139 -2.79 -2.63 -8.01
N SER A 140 -3.09 -2.11 -6.80
CA SER A 140 -2.57 -2.61 -5.52
C SER A 140 -3.69 -2.72 -4.48
N VAL A 141 -3.74 -3.85 -3.76
CA VAL A 141 -4.66 -4.09 -2.65
C VAL A 141 -4.47 -3.07 -1.51
N SER A 142 -3.23 -2.66 -1.26
CA SER A 142 -2.94 -1.66 -0.23
C SER A 142 -3.71 -0.35 -0.48
N ASN A 143 -3.79 0.09 -1.73
CA ASN A 143 -4.48 1.33 -2.10
C ASN A 143 -6.00 1.25 -1.91
N LEU A 144 -6.57 0.04 -1.95
CA LEU A 144 -8.01 -0.16 -1.71
C LEU A 144 -8.41 0.07 -0.25
N LEU A 145 -7.45 0.00 0.68
CA LEU A 145 -7.67 0.20 2.12
C LEU A 145 -7.59 1.67 2.53
N GLN A 146 -7.07 2.54 1.66
CA GLN A 146 -6.86 3.96 1.98
C GLN A 146 -8.18 4.68 2.26
N GLY A 147 -8.26 5.36 3.41
CA GLY A 147 -9.46 6.05 3.85
C GLY A 147 -10.61 5.14 4.33
N LYS A 148 -10.51 3.81 4.21
CA LYS A 148 -11.58 2.88 4.61
C LYS A 148 -11.44 2.33 6.02
N ILE A 149 -10.28 2.51 6.65
CA ILE A 149 -9.97 1.95 7.96
C ILE A 149 -9.40 3.02 8.88
N ALA A 150 -9.98 3.19 10.07
CA ALA A 150 -9.49 4.13 11.07
C ALA A 150 -8.08 3.74 11.57
N GLY A 151 -7.17 4.71 11.73
CA GLY A 151 -5.82 4.50 12.25
C GLY A 151 -4.86 3.79 11.28
N VAL A 152 -5.22 3.65 10.01
CA VAL A 152 -4.35 3.15 8.93
C VAL A 152 -3.83 4.34 8.13
N GLN A 153 -2.53 4.37 7.90
CA GLN A 153 -1.85 5.34 7.03
C GLN A 153 -1.26 4.61 5.84
N ILE A 154 -1.60 5.05 4.65
CA ILE A 154 -1.11 4.49 3.39
C ILE A 154 -0.48 5.62 2.59
N SER A 155 0.75 5.41 2.15
CA SER A 155 1.48 6.35 1.29
C SER A 155 1.98 5.59 0.08
N GLN A 156 1.73 6.15 -1.10
CA GLN A 156 2.21 5.61 -2.37
C GLN A 156 3.56 6.23 -2.71
N SER A 157 4.46 5.43 -3.25
CA SER A 157 5.67 5.96 -3.86
C SER A 157 5.34 6.66 -5.17
N GLY A 158 5.96 7.82 -5.41
CA GLY A 158 5.89 8.54 -6.68
C GLY A 158 6.66 7.87 -7.83
N SER A 159 7.21 6.66 -7.64
CA SER A 159 8.09 5.98 -8.61
C SER A 159 7.34 5.27 -9.75
N GLY A 160 6.25 5.84 -10.27
CA GLY A 160 5.56 5.33 -11.45
C GLY A 160 4.66 4.12 -11.21
N VAL A 161 4.35 3.37 -12.31
CA VAL A 161 3.46 2.21 -12.25
C VAL A 161 4.04 1.09 -11.39
N GLY A 162 3.20 0.48 -10.55
CA GLY A 162 3.63 -0.60 -9.66
C GLY A 162 4.63 -0.17 -8.57
N GLY A 163 4.70 1.12 -8.22
CA GLY A 163 5.54 1.60 -7.12
C GLY A 163 5.15 0.99 -5.77
N PRO A 164 6.09 0.92 -4.79
CA PRO A 164 5.81 0.38 -3.48
C PRO A 164 4.79 1.25 -2.73
N THR A 165 3.96 0.60 -1.95
CA THR A 165 3.01 1.25 -1.05
C THR A 165 3.43 0.97 0.39
N ARG A 166 3.55 2.03 1.19
CA ARG A 166 3.80 1.92 2.62
C ARG A 166 2.49 1.88 3.38
N VAL A 167 2.33 0.88 4.26
CA VAL A 167 1.17 0.75 5.14
C VAL A 167 1.66 0.76 6.58
N VAL A 168 1.04 1.58 7.42
CA VAL A 168 1.32 1.66 8.87
C VAL A 168 0.03 1.63 9.65
N LEU A 169 0.00 0.78 10.69
CA LEU A 169 -1.12 0.63 11.61
C LEU A 169 -0.75 1.25 12.97
N ARG A 170 -1.55 2.20 13.47
CA ARG A 170 -1.39 2.79 14.82
C ARG A 170 -0.02 3.42 15.10
N GLY A 171 0.69 3.90 14.05
CA GLY A 171 2.00 4.52 14.16
C GLY A 171 3.14 3.52 14.24
N LEU A 172 4.30 3.98 14.74
CA LEU A 172 5.55 3.24 14.70
C LEU A 172 5.85 2.60 16.06
N ASN A 173 6.24 1.34 16.04
CA ASN A 173 6.55 0.54 17.23
C ASN A 173 8.05 0.28 17.42
N SER A 174 8.84 0.34 16.35
CA SER A 174 10.30 0.15 16.40
C SER A 174 11.03 1.28 15.71
N LEU A 175 12.20 1.68 16.24
CA LEU A 175 13.07 2.72 15.66
C LEU A 175 13.92 2.20 14.51
N SER A 176 14.24 0.93 14.47
CA SER A 176 15.09 0.32 13.43
C SER A 176 14.47 -0.92 12.78
N GLY A 177 13.36 -1.42 13.32
CA GLY A 177 12.63 -2.57 12.80
C GLY A 177 11.63 -2.19 11.70
N ASN A 178 11.06 -3.22 11.08
CA ASN A 178 9.98 -3.04 10.13
C ASN A 178 8.67 -2.67 10.86
N ASN A 179 8.09 -1.53 10.52
CA ASN A 179 6.83 -1.05 11.07
C ASN A 179 5.61 -1.38 10.18
N SER A 180 5.81 -2.08 9.05
CA SER A 180 4.72 -2.55 8.19
C SER A 180 3.96 -3.70 8.85
N PRO A 181 2.63 -3.81 8.63
CA PRO A 181 1.85 -4.95 9.10
C PRO A 181 2.25 -6.24 8.38
N LEU A 182 2.03 -7.37 9.04
CA LEU A 182 2.17 -8.68 8.42
C LEU A 182 1.00 -8.92 7.46
N TRP A 183 1.28 -9.27 6.22
CA TRP A 183 0.28 -9.72 5.26
C TRP A 183 0.06 -11.22 5.37
N VAL A 184 -1.20 -11.62 5.42
CA VAL A 184 -1.62 -13.01 5.58
C VAL A 184 -2.69 -13.33 4.55
N VAL A 185 -2.53 -14.41 3.80
CA VAL A 185 -3.52 -14.87 2.81
C VAL A 185 -3.99 -16.26 3.20
N ASP A 186 -5.30 -16.42 3.39
CA ASP A 186 -5.97 -17.68 3.78
C ASP A 186 -5.31 -18.35 5.00
N GLY A 187 -4.86 -17.52 5.96
CA GLY A 187 -4.27 -17.95 7.23
C GLY A 187 -2.78 -18.20 7.20
N LEU A 188 -2.09 -18.09 6.06
CA LEU A 188 -0.63 -18.17 5.98
C LEU A 188 -0.01 -16.79 5.71
N PRO A 189 1.06 -16.43 6.45
CA PRO A 189 1.87 -15.26 6.15
C PRO A 189 2.50 -15.35 4.76
N ILE A 190 2.64 -14.20 4.11
CA ILE A 190 3.27 -14.07 2.81
C ILE A 190 4.47 -13.13 2.85
N LEU A 191 5.35 -13.30 1.88
CA LEU A 191 6.45 -12.37 1.64
C LEU A 191 5.91 -11.00 1.19
N ASP A 192 6.24 -9.96 1.94
CA ASP A 192 5.94 -8.57 1.61
C ASP A 192 7.21 -7.73 1.74
N THR A 193 8.14 -7.95 0.82
CA THR A 193 9.40 -7.22 0.77
C THR A 193 9.45 -6.40 -0.49
N THR A 194 9.83 -5.15 -0.36
CA THR A 194 10.18 -4.31 -1.50
C THR A 194 11.55 -4.72 -2.02
N ASN A 195 11.67 -4.94 -3.32
CA ASN A 195 12.94 -5.06 -4.01
C ASN A 195 13.26 -3.74 -4.69
N GLY A 196 14.50 -3.51 -4.87
CA GLY A 196 15.04 -2.32 -5.51
C GLY A 196 16.26 -1.83 -4.75
N ASN A 197 17.12 -1.12 -5.46
CA ASN A 197 18.13 -0.28 -4.86
C ASN A 197 17.46 1.04 -4.42
N THR A 198 18.25 1.96 -3.90
CA THR A 198 17.76 3.30 -3.55
C THR A 198 17.25 4.08 -4.77
N GLN A 199 17.67 3.69 -5.97
CA GLN A 199 17.36 4.36 -7.22
C GLN A 199 16.00 3.94 -7.78
N PHE A 200 15.72 2.62 -7.85
CA PHE A 200 14.47 2.08 -8.36
C PHE A 200 13.78 1.24 -7.28
N SER A 201 12.62 1.65 -6.83
CA SER A 201 11.82 0.92 -5.85
C SER A 201 10.69 0.16 -6.53
N TYR A 202 10.68 -1.17 -6.44
CA TYR A 202 9.65 -2.03 -7.04
C TYR A 202 8.57 -2.42 -6.04
N SER A 203 7.43 -2.88 -6.54
CA SER A 203 6.25 -3.21 -5.75
C SER A 203 6.54 -4.19 -4.62
N SER A 204 5.81 -4.04 -3.51
CA SER A 204 5.81 -5.00 -2.42
C SER A 204 5.00 -6.25 -2.79
N GLY A 205 5.28 -7.38 -2.10
CA GLY A 205 4.57 -8.63 -2.35
C GLY A 205 3.06 -8.58 -2.10
N ALA A 206 2.57 -7.62 -1.32
CA ALA A 206 1.14 -7.38 -1.15
C ALA A 206 0.47 -6.84 -2.42
N ALA A 207 1.21 -6.14 -3.29
CA ALA A 207 0.71 -5.63 -4.56
C ALA A 207 0.51 -6.71 -5.64
N ASP A 208 1.04 -7.92 -5.40
CA ASP A 208 0.90 -9.06 -6.31
C ASP A 208 -0.45 -9.76 -6.17
N ILE A 209 -1.20 -9.47 -5.10
CA ILE A 209 -2.51 -10.09 -4.84
C ILE A 209 -3.56 -9.44 -5.74
N ASN A 210 -4.30 -10.29 -6.48
CA ASN A 210 -5.38 -9.79 -7.34
C ASN A 210 -6.61 -9.39 -6.50
N PRO A 211 -7.07 -8.12 -6.58
CA PRO A 211 -8.27 -7.67 -5.87
C PRO A 211 -9.54 -8.46 -6.21
N ASP A 212 -9.69 -8.96 -7.44
CA ASP A 212 -10.87 -9.72 -7.88
C ASP A 212 -11.02 -11.08 -7.19
N ASP A 213 -9.93 -11.61 -6.64
CA ASP A 213 -9.93 -12.87 -5.91
C ASP A 213 -10.16 -12.72 -4.40
N ILE A 214 -10.29 -11.49 -3.91
CA ILE A 214 -10.50 -11.21 -2.49
C ILE A 214 -11.99 -11.32 -2.15
N GLU A 215 -12.32 -12.03 -1.07
CA GLU A 215 -13.63 -12.07 -0.45
C GLU A 215 -13.78 -11.00 0.64
N SER A 216 -12.77 -10.91 1.53
CA SER A 216 -12.70 -9.89 2.58
C SER A 216 -11.27 -9.61 3.02
N ILE A 217 -11.06 -8.43 3.61
CA ILE A 217 -9.82 -8.00 4.23
C ILE A 217 -10.11 -7.64 5.68
N SER A 218 -9.52 -8.38 6.62
CA SER A 218 -9.59 -8.10 8.06
C SER A 218 -8.31 -7.46 8.54
N VAL A 219 -8.39 -6.27 9.13
CA VAL A 219 -7.24 -5.56 9.70
C VAL A 219 -7.22 -5.76 11.19
N LEU A 220 -6.20 -6.49 11.65
CA LEU A 220 -5.93 -6.82 13.04
C LEU A 220 -4.94 -5.80 13.58
N LYS A 221 -5.41 -4.91 14.45
CA LYS A 221 -4.61 -3.79 14.94
C LYS A 221 -4.00 -4.12 16.31
N GLY A 222 -2.70 -3.84 16.46
CA GLY A 222 -1.98 -4.00 17.73
C GLY A 222 -1.59 -5.43 18.09
N ALA A 223 -0.86 -5.57 19.21
CA ALA A 223 -0.20 -6.79 19.63
C ALA A 223 -1.17 -7.94 19.98
N ASN A 224 -2.36 -7.62 20.50
CA ASN A 224 -3.33 -8.64 20.90
C ASN A 224 -3.80 -9.51 19.73
N ALA A 225 -4.19 -8.84 18.62
CA ALA A 225 -4.65 -9.52 17.44
C ALA A 225 -3.54 -10.30 16.74
N ALA A 226 -2.30 -9.82 16.90
CA ALA A 226 -1.12 -10.35 16.25
C ALA A 226 -0.42 -11.47 17.05
N ALA A 227 -0.74 -11.68 18.33
CA ALA A 227 -0.04 -12.63 19.20
C ALA A 227 0.00 -14.07 18.63
N LEU A 228 -1.01 -14.49 17.89
CA LEU A 228 -1.03 -15.80 17.24
C LEU A 228 -0.14 -15.90 16.00
N TYR A 229 0.16 -14.79 15.32
CA TYR A 229 1.07 -14.77 14.16
C TYR A 229 2.55 -14.60 14.55
N GLY A 230 2.82 -14.29 15.81
CA GLY A 230 4.17 -14.19 16.38
C GLY A 230 4.84 -12.83 16.15
N SER A 231 6.15 -12.81 16.29
CA SER A 231 7.00 -11.61 16.27
C SER A 231 6.82 -10.75 15.01
N ARG A 232 6.55 -11.36 13.88
CA ARG A 232 6.36 -10.63 12.60
C ARG A 232 5.12 -9.73 12.56
N ALA A 233 4.15 -9.98 13.44
CA ALA A 233 2.93 -9.20 13.53
C ALA A 233 2.95 -8.14 14.66
N GLN A 234 4.13 -7.73 15.12
CA GLN A 234 4.31 -6.67 16.14
C GLN A 234 3.58 -5.37 15.75
N SER A 235 3.57 -5.02 14.48
CA SER A 235 2.90 -3.83 13.93
C SER A 235 1.46 -4.10 13.45
N GLY A 236 0.87 -5.24 13.84
CA GLY A 236 -0.45 -5.69 13.38
C GLY A 236 -0.39 -6.63 12.19
N ALA A 237 -1.56 -7.07 11.72
CA ALA A 237 -1.67 -7.94 10.55
C ALA A 237 -2.87 -7.56 9.67
N ILE A 238 -2.70 -7.71 8.36
CA ILE A 238 -3.74 -7.58 7.34
C ILE A 238 -4.02 -8.99 6.81
N VAL A 239 -5.21 -9.51 7.13
CA VAL A 239 -5.62 -10.87 6.79
C VAL A 239 -6.57 -10.81 5.61
N ILE A 240 -6.15 -11.39 4.50
CA ILE A 240 -6.93 -11.50 3.27
C ILE A 240 -7.54 -12.90 3.22
N THR A 241 -8.85 -12.93 3.03
CA THR A 241 -9.59 -14.15 2.71
C THR A 241 -9.90 -14.14 1.22
N THR A 242 -9.52 -15.19 0.50
CA THR A 242 -9.78 -15.29 -0.94
C THR A 242 -11.09 -16.01 -1.22
N LYS A 243 -11.72 -15.68 -2.36
CA LYS A 243 -12.92 -16.34 -2.86
C LYS A 243 -12.66 -17.81 -3.08
N LYS A 244 -13.61 -18.66 -2.66
CA LYS A 244 -13.54 -20.12 -2.76
C LYS A 244 -14.56 -20.66 -3.76
N GLY A 245 -14.44 -21.93 -4.10
CA GLY A 245 -15.49 -22.69 -4.79
C GLY A 245 -16.79 -22.70 -3.96
N LYS A 246 -17.92 -22.70 -4.63
CA LYS A 246 -19.26 -22.76 -4.00
C LYS A 246 -20.02 -23.94 -4.57
N ASP A 247 -20.92 -24.50 -3.74
CA ASP A 247 -21.83 -25.53 -4.19
C ASP A 247 -22.80 -24.99 -5.26
N GLY A 248 -23.03 -25.76 -6.32
CA GLY A 248 -23.87 -25.37 -7.42
C GLY A 248 -23.25 -25.57 -8.79
N LYS A 249 -24.00 -25.21 -9.83
CA LYS A 249 -23.50 -25.25 -11.22
C LYS A 249 -22.29 -24.30 -11.38
N ILE A 250 -21.46 -24.60 -12.35
CA ILE A 250 -20.33 -23.73 -12.70
C ILE A 250 -20.86 -22.38 -13.16
N GLN A 251 -20.44 -21.33 -12.48
CA GLN A 251 -20.71 -19.93 -12.79
C GLN A 251 -19.44 -19.31 -13.34
N PHE A 252 -19.58 -18.58 -14.44
CA PHE A 252 -18.50 -17.76 -15.00
C PHE A 252 -18.76 -16.30 -14.66
N GLU A 253 -17.68 -15.60 -14.34
CA GLU A 253 -17.71 -14.16 -14.11
C GLU A 253 -16.59 -13.51 -14.90
N TYR A 254 -16.95 -12.48 -15.69
CA TYR A 254 -16.01 -11.62 -16.38
C TYR A 254 -16.02 -10.23 -15.74
N ASN A 255 -14.84 -9.70 -15.48
CA ASN A 255 -14.63 -8.37 -14.96
C ASN A 255 -13.64 -7.62 -15.87
N GLY A 256 -14.12 -6.60 -16.59
CA GLY A 256 -13.32 -5.68 -17.38
C GLY A 256 -13.20 -4.33 -16.70
N TYR A 257 -12.01 -3.72 -16.77
CA TYR A 257 -11.78 -2.36 -16.31
C TYR A 257 -10.80 -1.67 -17.24
N VAL A 258 -11.13 -0.44 -17.63
CA VAL A 258 -10.23 0.42 -18.40
C VAL A 258 -10.19 1.79 -17.71
N SER A 259 -9.01 2.36 -17.58
CA SER A 259 -8.86 3.70 -17.02
C SER A 259 -7.76 4.51 -17.70
N MET A 260 -7.97 5.82 -17.68
CA MET A 260 -7.05 6.84 -18.16
C MET A 260 -6.55 7.64 -16.97
N SER A 261 -5.23 7.83 -16.89
CA SER A 261 -4.58 8.62 -15.84
C SER A 261 -3.85 9.79 -16.49
N LYS A 262 -4.05 10.99 -15.96
CA LYS A 262 -3.33 12.19 -16.40
C LYS A 262 -2.56 12.78 -15.22
N ALA A 263 -1.34 13.24 -15.47
CA ALA A 263 -0.56 13.97 -14.48
C ALA A 263 -1.32 15.21 -14.01
N TYR A 264 -1.23 15.49 -12.73
CA TYR A 264 -1.82 16.67 -12.11
C TYR A 264 -0.78 17.30 -11.18
N ASP A 265 -0.15 18.36 -11.65
CA ASP A 265 0.71 19.19 -10.84
C ASP A 265 -0.03 20.47 -10.46
N SER A 266 0.09 20.82 -9.21
CA SER A 266 -0.55 22.02 -8.65
C SER A 266 0.49 23.04 -8.18
N TYR A 267 1.78 22.84 -8.54
CA TYR A 267 2.83 23.81 -8.24
C TYR A 267 2.70 25.04 -9.14
N GLU A 268 2.83 26.22 -8.57
CA GLU A 268 2.69 27.49 -9.30
C GLU A 268 4.04 27.96 -9.85
N PHE A 269 4.24 27.73 -11.13
CA PHE A 269 5.39 28.24 -11.88
C PHE A 269 5.15 29.67 -12.37
N GLN A 270 6.20 30.49 -12.38
CA GLN A 270 6.15 31.79 -13.02
C GLN A 270 6.29 31.63 -14.55
N ASN A 271 5.66 32.54 -15.31
CA ASN A 271 5.69 32.59 -16.77
C ASN A 271 6.02 33.99 -17.31
N THR A 272 6.73 34.77 -16.52
CA THR A 272 7.09 36.17 -16.85
C THR A 272 8.54 36.30 -17.32
N TYR A 273 9.46 35.60 -16.67
CA TYR A 273 10.89 35.68 -16.94
C TYR A 273 11.43 34.40 -17.58
N GLY A 274 12.31 34.53 -18.56
CA GLY A 274 12.91 33.43 -19.30
C GLY A 274 14.35 33.11 -18.88
N GLN A 275 14.99 32.32 -19.72
CA GLN A 275 16.38 31.88 -19.54
C GLN A 275 17.35 33.06 -19.38
N GLY A 276 18.25 32.96 -18.40
CA GLY A 276 19.26 33.99 -18.18
C GLY A 276 19.74 34.10 -16.75
N THR A 277 20.48 35.15 -16.45
CA THR A 277 21.05 35.47 -15.14
C THR A 277 21.08 36.97 -14.91
N ASN A 278 20.82 37.45 -13.68
CA ASN A 278 20.85 38.86 -13.33
C ASN A 278 20.02 39.78 -14.23
N GLY A 279 18.85 39.29 -14.70
CA GLY A 279 17.95 40.04 -15.57
C GLY A 279 18.34 40.04 -17.06
N ALA A 280 19.49 39.50 -17.43
CA ALA A 280 19.98 39.41 -18.79
C ALA A 280 19.84 37.98 -19.35
N PHE A 281 19.60 37.86 -20.68
CA PHE A 281 19.64 36.57 -21.38
C PHE A 281 21.05 35.97 -21.31
N ALA A 282 21.16 34.70 -21.02
CA ALA A 282 22.40 33.94 -21.05
C ALA A 282 22.11 32.52 -21.52
N LEU A 283 22.66 32.13 -22.65
CA LEU A 283 22.31 30.90 -23.37
C LEU A 283 22.53 29.63 -22.56
N ALA A 284 23.58 29.56 -21.74
CA ALA A 284 23.92 28.40 -20.88
C ALA A 284 23.23 28.46 -19.50
N ALA A 285 22.37 29.45 -19.23
CA ALA A 285 21.75 29.59 -17.92
C ALA A 285 20.83 28.42 -17.61
N GLN A 286 20.93 27.92 -16.38
CA GLN A 286 20.17 26.75 -15.92
C GLN A 286 18.75 27.10 -15.46
N GLY A 287 18.42 28.39 -15.29
CA GLY A 287 17.13 28.84 -14.77
C GLY A 287 16.60 30.11 -15.43
N SER A 288 15.46 30.58 -14.94
CA SER A 288 14.71 31.72 -15.47
C SER A 288 15.03 33.04 -14.72
N TRP A 289 16.33 33.36 -14.60
CA TRP A 289 16.80 34.60 -14.01
C TRP A 289 17.14 35.68 -15.07
N GLY A 290 16.66 35.47 -16.31
CA GLY A 290 16.83 36.36 -17.46
C GLY A 290 15.80 37.49 -17.55
N PRO A 291 15.65 38.10 -18.73
CA PRO A 291 14.72 39.18 -18.99
C PRO A 291 13.25 38.68 -19.02
N LYS A 292 12.31 39.62 -19.02
CA LYS A 292 10.91 39.34 -19.28
C LYS A 292 10.73 38.72 -20.67
N MET A 293 9.80 37.79 -20.81
CA MET A 293 9.47 37.12 -22.05
C MET A 293 8.43 37.97 -22.82
N GLU A 294 8.92 38.85 -23.67
CA GLU A 294 8.09 39.79 -24.48
C GLU A 294 8.08 39.42 -25.97
N GLY A 295 8.57 38.24 -26.31
CA GLY A 295 8.61 37.77 -27.69
C GLY A 295 9.89 38.18 -28.44
N GLN A 296 10.90 38.72 -27.75
CA GLN A 296 12.21 39.03 -28.34
C GLN A 296 12.87 37.76 -28.90
N MET A 297 13.49 37.91 -30.06
CA MET A 297 14.22 36.79 -30.71
C MET A 297 15.48 36.45 -29.92
N ILE A 298 15.70 35.19 -29.69
CA ILE A 298 16.86 34.64 -29.02
C ILE A 298 17.48 33.49 -29.81
N PRO A 299 18.83 33.31 -29.76
CA PRO A 299 19.47 32.19 -30.42
C PRO A 299 18.95 30.85 -29.86
N ASN A 300 18.89 29.87 -30.77
CA ASN A 300 18.57 28.50 -30.32
C ASN A 300 19.81 27.80 -29.81
N TRP A 301 19.74 27.28 -28.61
CA TRP A 301 20.85 26.60 -27.93
C TRP A 301 21.36 25.38 -28.71
N ARG A 302 20.51 24.70 -29.51
CA ARG A 302 20.94 23.56 -30.35
C ARG A 302 21.88 24.00 -31.46
N ASN A 303 21.58 25.11 -32.12
CA ASN A 303 22.46 25.67 -33.13
C ASN A 303 23.75 26.14 -32.51
N GLU A 304 23.68 26.93 -31.45
CA GLU A 304 24.83 27.55 -30.85
C GLU A 304 25.83 26.56 -30.18
N PHE A 305 25.30 25.51 -29.49
CA PHE A 305 26.17 24.56 -28.81
C PHE A 305 26.54 23.34 -29.62
N TYR A 306 25.68 22.94 -30.57
CA TYR A 306 25.85 21.68 -31.29
C TYR A 306 25.90 21.81 -32.80
N GLY A 307 25.86 23.04 -33.33
CA GLY A 307 26.00 23.34 -34.76
C GLY A 307 24.84 22.77 -35.59
N ASP A 308 23.64 22.62 -34.98
CA ASP A 308 22.45 22.11 -35.65
C ASP A 308 21.70 23.27 -36.32
N GLU A 309 22.09 23.61 -37.58
CA GLU A 309 21.53 24.72 -38.32
C GLU A 309 20.00 24.59 -38.64
N SER A 310 19.41 23.41 -38.37
CA SER A 310 17.94 23.23 -38.50
C SER A 310 17.18 23.97 -37.39
N TYR A 311 17.81 24.37 -36.31
CA TYR A 311 17.25 25.11 -35.22
C TYR A 311 17.62 26.60 -35.26
N GLN A 312 16.73 27.39 -35.80
CA GLN A 312 16.88 28.85 -35.94
C GLN A 312 16.52 29.60 -34.67
N GLU A 313 16.86 30.91 -34.64
CA GLU A 313 16.38 31.83 -33.60
C GLU A 313 14.86 31.69 -33.40
N TYR A 314 14.40 31.86 -32.17
CA TYR A 314 12.98 31.79 -31.82
C TYR A 314 12.57 32.89 -30.83
N ALA A 315 11.28 33.20 -30.81
CA ALA A 315 10.73 34.19 -29.91
C ALA A 315 10.76 33.66 -28.46
N MET A 316 11.32 34.45 -27.55
CA MET A 316 11.34 34.13 -26.13
C MET A 316 9.95 34.28 -25.54
N GLN A 317 9.26 33.16 -25.38
CA GLN A 317 7.88 33.08 -24.89
C GLN A 317 7.73 32.02 -23.82
N PRO A 318 6.77 32.16 -22.88
CA PRO A 318 6.53 31.20 -21.83
C PRO A 318 6.03 29.86 -22.37
N GLN A 319 6.66 28.77 -21.99
CA GLN A 319 6.25 27.40 -22.29
C GLN A 319 5.33 26.89 -21.17
N ASN A 320 4.08 27.40 -21.17
CA ASN A 320 3.12 27.17 -20.08
C ASN A 320 2.80 25.69 -19.86
N ASN A 321 2.73 24.92 -20.96
CA ASN A 321 2.28 23.52 -20.92
C ASN A 321 3.45 22.51 -20.92
N ALA A 322 4.71 22.95 -20.87
CA ALA A 322 5.89 22.08 -21.01
C ALA A 322 5.84 20.84 -20.08
N ILE A 323 5.29 20.98 -18.89
CA ILE A 323 5.14 19.86 -17.93
C ILE A 323 4.01 18.92 -18.39
N ASP A 324 2.85 19.47 -18.73
CA ASP A 324 1.71 18.66 -19.17
C ASP A 324 2.01 17.95 -20.51
N ASP A 325 2.76 18.59 -21.40
CA ASP A 325 3.15 18.05 -22.71
C ASP A 325 4.20 16.93 -22.59
N PHE A 326 5.04 16.98 -21.56
CA PHE A 326 6.01 15.91 -21.30
C PHE A 326 5.36 14.60 -20.85
N PHE A 327 4.34 14.67 -19.98
CA PHE A 327 3.65 13.51 -19.48
C PHE A 327 2.56 13.05 -20.44
N ARG A 328 2.53 11.77 -20.78
CA ARG A 328 1.46 11.19 -21.57
C ARG A 328 0.23 10.84 -20.72
N THR A 329 -0.89 10.60 -21.37
CA THR A 329 -2.04 9.95 -20.72
C THR A 329 -1.71 8.48 -20.48
N GLY A 330 -1.66 8.08 -19.22
CA GLY A 330 -1.48 6.68 -18.83
C GLY A 330 -2.75 5.87 -19.09
N LEU A 331 -2.62 4.63 -19.54
CA LEU A 331 -3.72 3.71 -19.82
C LEU A 331 -3.58 2.43 -19.02
N ASN A 332 -4.65 2.00 -18.37
CA ASN A 332 -4.68 0.75 -17.63
C ASN A 332 -5.87 -0.11 -18.08
N TYR A 333 -5.60 -1.37 -18.43
CA TYR A 333 -6.57 -2.38 -18.83
C TYR A 333 -6.46 -3.56 -17.88
N VAL A 334 -7.57 -3.97 -17.29
CA VAL A 334 -7.66 -5.17 -16.45
C VAL A 334 -8.77 -6.06 -16.97
N ASN A 335 -8.45 -7.30 -17.29
CA ASN A 335 -9.40 -8.32 -17.71
C ASN A 335 -9.29 -9.51 -16.77
N SER A 336 -10.36 -9.84 -16.09
CA SER A 336 -10.42 -10.95 -15.15
C SER A 336 -11.55 -11.90 -15.52
N VAL A 337 -11.25 -13.19 -15.60
CA VAL A 337 -12.23 -14.24 -15.82
C VAL A 337 -12.14 -15.24 -14.68
N SER A 338 -13.26 -15.66 -14.14
CA SER A 338 -13.29 -16.72 -13.15
C SER A 338 -14.39 -17.73 -13.40
N ALA A 339 -14.14 -18.97 -12.99
CA ALA A 339 -15.09 -20.07 -12.99
C ALA A 339 -15.19 -20.63 -11.57
N THR A 340 -16.40 -20.71 -11.04
CA THR A 340 -16.67 -21.16 -9.67
C THR A 340 -17.77 -22.20 -9.70
N GLY A 341 -17.58 -23.35 -9.08
CA GLY A 341 -18.62 -24.38 -9.02
C GLY A 341 -18.22 -25.56 -8.14
N GLY A 342 -19.12 -26.48 -7.95
CA GLY A 342 -18.88 -27.68 -7.18
C GLY A 342 -20.14 -28.34 -6.63
N ASN A 343 -19.93 -29.21 -5.66
CA ASN A 343 -20.97 -29.89 -4.91
C ASN A 343 -20.54 -30.06 -3.44
N GLU A 344 -21.38 -30.68 -2.61
CA GLU A 344 -21.08 -30.88 -1.18
C GLU A 344 -19.72 -31.57 -0.91
N LYS A 345 -19.16 -32.33 -1.87
CA LYS A 345 -17.92 -33.09 -1.72
C LYS A 345 -16.70 -32.44 -2.36
N LEU A 346 -16.88 -31.67 -3.43
CA LEU A 346 -15.80 -31.07 -4.19
C LEU A 346 -16.21 -29.66 -4.67
N ASN A 347 -15.48 -28.66 -4.27
CA ASN A 347 -15.65 -27.28 -4.70
C ASN A 347 -14.35 -26.78 -5.33
N ALA A 348 -14.49 -26.05 -6.43
CA ALA A 348 -13.33 -25.46 -7.11
C ALA A 348 -13.64 -24.04 -7.58
N ARG A 349 -12.60 -23.20 -7.58
CA ARG A 349 -12.58 -21.91 -8.25
C ARG A 349 -11.27 -21.74 -8.97
N PHE A 350 -11.35 -21.35 -10.23
CA PHE A 350 -10.24 -20.90 -11.04
C PHE A 350 -10.43 -19.45 -11.44
N SER A 351 -9.37 -18.65 -11.44
CA SER A 351 -9.36 -17.29 -11.98
C SER A 351 -8.09 -17.01 -12.77
N PHE A 352 -8.25 -16.19 -13.79
CA PHE A 352 -7.17 -15.62 -14.58
C PHE A 352 -7.40 -14.11 -14.71
N THR A 353 -6.35 -13.32 -14.48
CA THR A 353 -6.40 -11.85 -14.65
C THR A 353 -5.18 -11.39 -15.41
N ASP A 354 -5.41 -10.63 -16.49
CA ASP A 354 -4.39 -9.90 -17.27
C ASP A 354 -4.54 -8.41 -17.01
N THR A 355 -3.45 -7.77 -16.59
CA THR A 355 -3.37 -6.33 -16.35
C THR A 355 -2.27 -5.74 -17.21
N ARG A 356 -2.60 -4.72 -17.99
CA ARG A 356 -1.65 -3.95 -18.81
C ARG A 356 -1.77 -2.49 -18.44
N ASN A 357 -0.66 -1.93 -17.99
CA ASN A 357 -0.61 -0.55 -17.56
C ASN A 357 0.51 0.19 -18.28
N GLN A 358 0.15 1.26 -18.96
CA GLN A 358 1.08 2.24 -19.51
C GLN A 358 1.07 3.46 -18.58
N GLY A 359 2.22 3.75 -17.96
CA GLY A 359 2.35 4.89 -17.05
C GLY A 359 2.21 6.24 -17.73
N ILE A 360 2.22 7.31 -16.94
CA ILE A 360 2.23 8.69 -17.45
C ILE A 360 3.60 9.08 -18.01
N MET A 361 4.66 8.38 -17.62
CA MET A 361 6.01 8.60 -18.17
C MET A 361 6.11 7.97 -19.55
N PRO A 362 6.76 8.64 -20.52
CA PRO A 362 7.04 8.03 -21.81
C PRO A 362 7.76 6.68 -21.65
N ASN A 363 7.40 5.68 -22.47
CA ASN A 363 7.95 4.30 -22.48
C ASN A 363 7.82 3.49 -21.18
N GLU A 364 7.22 4.01 -20.13
CA GLU A 364 6.94 3.24 -18.91
C GLU A 364 5.79 2.28 -19.13
N SER A 365 5.95 1.01 -18.75
CA SER A 365 4.89 0.01 -18.82
C SER A 365 5.00 -1.06 -17.74
N MET A 366 3.87 -1.69 -17.45
CA MET A 366 3.76 -2.82 -16.52
C MET A 366 2.72 -3.81 -17.05
N ASN A 367 3.10 -5.07 -17.14
CA ASN A 367 2.22 -6.18 -17.47
C ASN A 367 2.17 -7.14 -16.29
N LYS A 368 0.95 -7.56 -15.88
CA LYS A 368 0.76 -8.53 -14.80
C LYS A 368 -0.19 -9.63 -15.23
N GLN A 369 0.12 -10.85 -14.87
CA GLN A 369 -0.72 -12.02 -15.09
C GLN A 369 -0.85 -12.82 -13.80
N ASN A 370 -2.09 -13.04 -13.37
CA ASN A 370 -2.41 -13.80 -12.17
C ASN A 370 -3.23 -15.04 -12.54
N TYR A 371 -2.80 -16.19 -12.07
CA TYR A 371 -3.49 -17.47 -12.19
C TYR A 371 -3.75 -18.01 -10.80
N ASN A 372 -5.01 -18.26 -10.43
CA ASN A 372 -5.35 -18.82 -9.14
C ASN A 372 -6.25 -20.04 -9.29
N LEU A 373 -5.92 -21.09 -8.56
CA LEU A 373 -6.73 -22.28 -8.43
C LEU A 373 -6.93 -22.59 -6.95
N ASN A 374 -8.18 -22.71 -6.54
CA ASN A 374 -8.57 -23.12 -5.21
C ASN A 374 -9.50 -24.32 -5.31
N VAL A 375 -9.14 -25.42 -4.66
CA VAL A 375 -9.92 -26.67 -4.65
C VAL A 375 -10.11 -27.11 -3.21
N GLU A 376 -11.33 -27.46 -2.83
CA GLU A 376 -11.65 -28.04 -1.52
C GLU A 376 -12.43 -29.34 -1.72
N MET A 377 -11.91 -30.41 -1.15
CA MET A 377 -12.58 -31.72 -1.08
C MET A 377 -12.99 -31.98 0.37
N LYS A 378 -14.23 -32.37 0.57
CA LYS A 378 -14.80 -32.57 1.89
C LYS A 378 -15.63 -33.82 1.98
N ASN A 379 -15.45 -34.55 3.08
CA ASN A 379 -16.38 -35.61 3.48
C ASN A 379 -16.70 -35.44 4.99
N LYS A 380 -17.45 -36.36 5.57
CA LYS A 380 -17.86 -36.32 6.99
C LYS A 380 -16.69 -36.15 7.97
N TYR A 381 -15.53 -36.71 7.66
CA TYR A 381 -14.40 -36.83 8.60
C TYR A 381 -13.16 -36.03 8.14
N LEU A 382 -13.04 -35.74 6.85
CA LEU A 382 -11.83 -35.18 6.28
C LEU A 382 -12.15 -34.02 5.34
N THR A 383 -11.44 -32.91 5.47
CA THR A 383 -11.43 -31.80 4.51
C THR A 383 -10.00 -31.61 4.04
N ILE A 384 -9.80 -31.62 2.72
CA ILE A 384 -8.52 -31.34 2.09
C ILE A 384 -8.70 -30.11 1.19
N GLY A 385 -7.98 -29.06 1.48
CA GLY A 385 -7.92 -27.84 0.68
C GLY A 385 -6.58 -27.68 -0.01
N GLY A 386 -6.58 -27.34 -1.29
CA GLY A 386 -5.40 -27.00 -2.06
C GLY A 386 -5.55 -25.63 -2.71
N LYS A 387 -4.52 -24.82 -2.68
CA LYS A 387 -4.46 -23.53 -3.36
C LYS A 387 -3.13 -23.43 -4.11
N ILE A 388 -3.19 -22.99 -5.35
CA ILE A 388 -2.03 -22.65 -6.17
C ILE A 388 -2.30 -21.27 -6.78
N SER A 389 -1.32 -20.39 -6.64
CA SER A 389 -1.31 -19.08 -7.28
C SER A 389 0.02 -18.89 -8.00
N TYR A 390 -0.03 -18.49 -9.24
CA TYR A 390 1.13 -18.08 -10.01
C TYR A 390 0.92 -16.65 -10.51
N PHE A 391 1.92 -15.84 -10.33
CA PHE A 391 1.93 -14.44 -10.69
C PHE A 391 3.19 -14.14 -11.50
N ARG A 392 3.01 -13.42 -12.60
CA ARG A 392 4.10 -12.86 -13.40
C ARG A 392 3.91 -11.35 -13.54
N GLU A 393 4.99 -10.60 -13.36
CA GLU A 393 5.04 -9.15 -13.56
C GLU A 393 6.26 -8.80 -14.39
N GLU A 394 6.05 -7.96 -15.40
CA GLU A 394 7.10 -7.35 -16.20
C GLU A 394 6.92 -5.83 -16.11
N VAL A 395 7.95 -5.11 -15.69
CA VAL A 395 7.94 -3.65 -15.58
C VAL A 395 9.11 -3.08 -16.34
N LYS A 396 8.87 -2.11 -17.22
CA LYS A 396 9.90 -1.46 -18.02
C LYS A 396 9.94 0.05 -17.77
N ASN A 397 11.15 0.58 -17.78
CA ASN A 397 11.44 2.02 -17.76
C ASN A 397 10.79 2.76 -16.60
N ARG A 398 10.87 2.19 -15.40
CA ARG A 398 10.44 2.89 -14.20
C ARG A 398 11.34 4.10 -13.95
N PRO A 399 10.75 5.28 -13.62
CA PRO A 399 11.54 6.47 -13.34
C PRO A 399 12.42 6.32 -12.09
N ASP A 400 13.59 6.97 -12.11
CA ASP A 400 14.51 7.04 -10.98
C ASP A 400 13.91 7.88 -9.84
N ASN A 401 14.08 7.43 -8.60
CA ASN A 401 13.55 8.08 -7.40
C ASN A 401 14.26 9.38 -7.01
N PHE A 402 15.51 9.59 -7.45
CA PHE A 402 16.40 10.62 -6.85
C PHE A 402 17.17 11.51 -7.82
N ASN A 403 17.18 11.20 -9.11
CA ASN A 403 17.94 11.97 -10.11
C ASN A 403 17.10 12.05 -11.37
N GLY A 404 15.96 12.68 -11.21
CA GLY A 404 15.02 12.38 -12.20
C GLY A 404 14.72 13.46 -13.18
N VAL A 405 14.01 12.98 -14.09
CA VAL A 405 13.31 13.70 -15.13
C VAL A 405 12.52 14.86 -14.54
N TRP A 406 11.81 14.63 -13.41
CA TRP A 406 11.02 15.67 -12.76
C TRP A 406 11.88 16.81 -12.20
N GLU A 407 13.01 16.49 -11.57
CA GLU A 407 13.97 17.50 -11.10
C GLU A 407 14.44 18.41 -12.24
N ASN A 408 14.73 17.84 -13.41
CA ASN A 408 15.15 18.60 -14.58
C ASN A 408 14.04 19.46 -15.16
N LEU A 409 12.81 18.95 -15.25
CA LEU A 409 11.65 19.72 -15.68
C LEU A 409 11.35 20.92 -14.77
N ILE A 410 11.50 20.74 -13.44
CA ILE A 410 11.32 21.83 -12.46
C ILE A 410 12.37 22.94 -12.68
N GLN A 411 13.63 22.57 -12.97
CA GLN A 411 14.73 23.52 -13.12
C GLN A 411 14.84 24.11 -14.52
N MET A 412 14.21 23.51 -15.53
CA MET A 412 14.28 23.96 -16.92
C MET A 412 13.72 25.37 -17.06
N PRO A 413 14.46 26.30 -17.71
CA PRO A 413 14.00 27.67 -17.93
C PRO A 413 12.64 27.71 -18.65
N ARG A 414 11.76 28.61 -18.20
CA ARG A 414 10.38 28.71 -18.71
C ARG A 414 10.26 29.09 -20.19
N SER A 415 11.36 29.51 -20.83
CA SER A 415 11.44 29.84 -22.26
C SER A 415 11.96 28.68 -23.13
N ILE A 416 12.44 27.59 -22.54
CA ILE A 416 12.96 26.45 -23.31
C ILE A 416 11.80 25.64 -23.87
N ARG A 417 11.82 25.42 -25.17
CA ARG A 417 10.81 24.62 -25.88
C ARG A 417 11.09 23.15 -25.69
N LEU A 418 10.09 22.41 -25.19
CA LEU A 418 10.23 20.98 -24.92
C LEU A 418 10.51 20.18 -26.21
N GLN A 419 9.90 20.57 -27.34
CA GLN A 419 10.13 19.95 -28.64
C GLN A 419 11.60 19.97 -29.10
N ASP A 420 12.40 20.96 -28.64
CA ASP A 420 13.81 21.03 -28.98
C ASP A 420 14.65 20.01 -28.20
N LEU A 421 14.09 19.40 -27.17
CA LEU A 421 14.70 18.35 -26.33
C LEU A 421 14.30 16.93 -26.78
N GLU A 422 13.21 16.76 -27.55
CA GLU A 422 12.73 15.43 -27.99
C GLU A 422 13.73 14.75 -28.93
N ASN A 423 14.37 15.48 -29.81
CA ASN A 423 15.50 14.96 -30.58
C ASN A 423 16.72 14.90 -29.67
N LEU A 424 16.99 13.77 -29.08
CA LEU A 424 17.95 13.59 -28.02
C LEU A 424 19.40 13.80 -28.46
N MET A 425 19.74 13.55 -29.75
CA MET A 425 21.11 13.49 -30.21
C MET A 425 21.55 14.80 -30.86
N GLY A 426 22.75 15.23 -30.53
CA GLY A 426 23.44 16.28 -31.24
C GLY A 426 24.13 15.75 -32.47
N THR A 427 24.65 16.66 -33.31
CA THR A 427 25.49 16.34 -34.47
C THR A 427 26.78 15.61 -34.10
N ASP A 428 27.21 15.73 -32.84
CA ASP A 428 28.39 15.07 -32.26
C ASP A 428 28.12 13.67 -31.72
N GLY A 429 26.88 13.17 -31.82
CA GLY A 429 26.50 11.84 -31.38
C GLY A 429 26.29 11.71 -29.86
N TYR A 430 26.16 12.82 -29.13
CA TYR A 430 25.88 12.83 -27.70
C TYR A 430 24.55 13.47 -27.36
N VAL A 431 24.01 13.14 -26.17
CA VAL A 431 22.77 13.74 -25.69
C VAL A 431 22.92 15.24 -25.51
N VAL A 432 21.98 15.99 -26.05
CA VAL A 432 21.94 17.45 -25.99
C VAL A 432 21.12 17.96 -24.83
N ASN A 433 21.46 19.13 -24.33
CA ASN A 433 20.65 19.87 -23.36
C ASN A 433 20.88 21.38 -23.54
N TRP A 434 20.04 22.19 -22.93
CA TRP A 434 20.04 23.67 -23.10
C TRP A 434 21.25 24.39 -22.47
N THR A 435 22.13 23.69 -21.78
CA THR A 435 23.34 24.31 -21.17
C THR A 435 24.59 23.98 -21.91
N GLY A 436 24.57 23.14 -22.92
CA GLY A 436 25.71 22.77 -23.73
C GLY A 436 26.76 21.89 -23.02
N ASP A 437 26.45 21.37 -21.82
CA ASP A 437 27.44 20.63 -21.01
C ASP A 437 27.36 19.12 -21.17
N HIS A 438 26.57 18.63 -22.09
CA HIS A 438 26.35 17.21 -22.39
C HIS A 438 25.95 16.34 -21.17
N LYS A 439 25.46 16.96 -20.08
CA LYS A 439 24.90 16.20 -18.97
C LYS A 439 23.56 15.65 -19.38
N SER A 440 23.52 14.41 -19.84
CA SER A 440 22.31 13.77 -20.36
C SER A 440 21.15 13.85 -19.39
N LYS A 441 21.38 13.70 -18.10
CA LYS A 441 20.35 13.79 -17.06
C LYS A 441 19.61 15.13 -17.05
N ARG A 442 20.12 16.20 -17.67
CA ARG A 442 19.41 17.47 -17.82
C ARG A 442 18.35 17.44 -18.88
N ASN A 443 18.51 16.65 -19.94
CA ASN A 443 17.43 16.44 -20.90
C ASN A 443 16.42 15.46 -20.29
N PRO A 444 15.16 15.87 -20.07
CA PRO A 444 14.14 15.01 -19.46
C PRO A 444 13.81 13.76 -20.30
N TYR A 445 14.11 13.76 -21.60
CA TYR A 445 13.92 12.59 -22.46
C TYR A 445 15.08 11.61 -22.45
N SER A 446 16.21 11.93 -21.81
CA SER A 446 17.39 11.05 -21.81
C SER A 446 17.16 9.67 -21.23
N PHE A 447 16.18 9.51 -20.33
CA PHE A 447 15.87 8.23 -19.74
C PHE A 447 15.13 7.26 -20.69
N ILE A 448 14.55 7.77 -21.80
CA ILE A 448 13.88 6.95 -22.82
C ILE A 448 14.77 6.67 -24.04
N MET A 449 16.03 7.08 -23.98
CA MET A 449 17.00 6.84 -25.02
C MET A 449 17.27 5.34 -25.19
N ASP A 450 17.51 4.90 -26.42
CA ASP A 450 17.90 3.51 -26.72
C ASP A 450 19.13 3.14 -25.91
N GLY A 451 19.10 1.99 -25.25
CA GLY A 451 20.16 1.51 -24.38
C GLY A 451 20.08 2.04 -22.93
N ASN A 452 19.26 3.04 -22.63
CA ASN A 452 18.94 3.42 -21.26
C ASN A 452 17.66 2.73 -20.83
N GLY A 453 17.64 2.18 -19.63
CA GLY A 453 16.41 1.59 -19.11
C GLY A 453 16.58 0.80 -17.84
N ASN A 454 15.48 0.37 -17.34
CA ASN A 454 15.41 -0.65 -16.29
C ASN A 454 14.24 -1.58 -16.56
N GLU A 455 14.45 -2.85 -16.28
CA GLU A 455 13.44 -3.88 -16.44
C GLU A 455 13.40 -4.76 -15.19
N LEU A 456 12.19 -5.10 -14.76
CA LEU A 456 11.93 -6.11 -13.74
C LEU A 456 11.11 -7.22 -14.36
N ASP A 457 11.63 -8.45 -14.32
CA ASP A 457 10.86 -9.67 -14.49
C ASP A 457 10.69 -10.34 -13.13
N ARG A 458 9.44 -10.48 -12.69
CA ARG A 458 9.08 -11.16 -11.44
C ARG A 458 8.21 -12.36 -11.72
N ASP A 459 8.62 -13.49 -11.18
CA ASP A 459 7.80 -14.69 -11.05
C ASP A 459 7.53 -14.99 -9.59
N ARG A 460 6.26 -15.20 -9.22
CA ARG A 460 5.88 -15.61 -7.88
C ARG A 460 5.01 -16.86 -7.93
N PHE A 461 5.38 -17.81 -7.13
CA PHE A 461 4.61 -19.02 -6.91
C PHE A 461 4.18 -19.13 -5.46
N GLN A 462 2.88 -19.33 -5.23
CA GLN A 462 2.33 -19.63 -3.91
C GLN A 462 1.57 -20.94 -3.97
N GLY A 463 1.94 -21.88 -3.11
CA GLY A 463 1.27 -23.15 -2.96
C GLY A 463 0.86 -23.37 -1.51
N GLN A 464 -0.35 -23.85 -1.27
CA GLN A 464 -0.85 -24.17 0.07
C GLN A 464 -1.65 -25.46 0.04
N VAL A 465 -1.40 -26.32 1.02
CA VAL A 465 -2.23 -27.49 1.30
C VAL A 465 -2.68 -27.45 2.75
N THR A 466 -3.97 -27.68 2.96
CA THR A 466 -4.58 -27.76 4.28
C THR A 466 -5.32 -29.09 4.40
N VAL A 467 -5.03 -29.83 5.44
CA VAL A 467 -5.71 -31.09 5.75
C VAL A 467 -6.34 -30.96 7.13
N SER A 468 -7.63 -31.20 7.22
CA SER A 468 -8.37 -31.15 8.49
C SER A 468 -9.11 -32.45 8.71
N GLY A 469 -8.84 -33.15 9.82
CA GLY A 469 -9.51 -34.36 10.23
C GLY A 469 -10.40 -34.14 11.45
N GLN A 470 -11.69 -34.50 11.35
CA GLN A 470 -12.63 -34.46 12.49
C GLN A 470 -12.43 -35.75 13.30
N ILE A 471 -11.88 -35.61 14.51
CA ILE A 471 -11.62 -36.73 15.43
C ILE A 471 -12.88 -37.10 16.20
N THR A 472 -13.55 -36.07 16.73
CA THR A 472 -14.87 -36.16 17.36
C THR A 472 -15.69 -34.94 16.96
N ASP A 473 -16.96 -34.86 17.35
CA ASP A 473 -17.83 -33.69 17.04
C ASP A 473 -17.27 -32.35 17.58
N TYR A 474 -16.38 -32.39 18.58
CA TYR A 474 -15.80 -31.23 19.24
C TYR A 474 -14.28 -31.15 19.13
N LEU A 475 -13.62 -32.12 18.45
CA LEU A 475 -12.17 -32.16 18.33
C LEU A 475 -11.74 -32.37 16.87
N LYS A 476 -10.94 -31.44 16.37
CA LYS A 476 -10.45 -31.41 14.99
C LYS A 476 -8.93 -31.20 14.97
N LEU A 477 -8.23 -31.96 14.14
CA LEU A 477 -6.82 -31.76 13.86
C LEU A 477 -6.67 -31.11 12.51
N THR A 478 -5.91 -30.00 12.43
CA THR A 478 -5.65 -29.26 11.19
C THR A 478 -4.16 -29.12 10.97
N GLY A 479 -3.67 -29.60 9.84
CA GLY A 479 -2.31 -29.38 9.37
C GLY A 479 -2.31 -28.50 8.13
N ARG A 480 -1.37 -27.54 8.07
CA ARG A 480 -1.15 -26.68 6.91
C ARG A 480 0.31 -26.63 6.55
N ILE A 481 0.58 -26.56 5.26
CA ILE A 481 1.89 -26.26 4.71
C ILE A 481 1.71 -25.30 3.55
N GLY A 482 2.54 -24.28 3.47
CA GLY A 482 2.52 -23.32 2.40
C GLY A 482 3.92 -22.85 2.04
N LEU A 483 4.15 -22.70 0.76
CA LEU A 483 5.36 -22.16 0.16
C LEU A 483 5.02 -20.88 -0.61
N ASP A 484 5.78 -19.83 -0.36
CA ASP A 484 5.76 -18.58 -1.12
C ASP A 484 7.16 -18.33 -1.66
N ARG A 485 7.31 -18.27 -2.98
CA ARG A 485 8.59 -18.05 -3.64
C ARG A 485 8.46 -16.91 -4.64
N ILE A 486 9.34 -15.92 -4.49
CA ILE A 486 9.50 -14.79 -5.41
C ILE A 486 10.87 -14.90 -6.06
N SER A 487 10.90 -14.80 -7.38
CA SER A 487 12.11 -14.74 -8.20
C SER A 487 12.07 -13.43 -8.99
N ASP A 488 13.02 -12.53 -8.74
CA ASP A 488 13.12 -11.26 -9.46
C ASP A 488 14.41 -11.27 -10.29
N ASN A 489 14.31 -10.88 -11.55
CA ASN A 489 15.42 -10.45 -12.38
C ASN A 489 15.28 -8.95 -12.63
N ILE A 490 16.25 -8.17 -12.19
CA ILE A 490 16.30 -6.73 -12.38
C ILE A 490 17.50 -6.42 -13.26
N GLU A 491 17.25 -5.79 -14.39
CA GLU A 491 18.26 -5.30 -15.30
C GLU A 491 18.21 -3.78 -15.36
N VAL A 492 19.36 -3.13 -15.25
CA VAL A 492 19.51 -1.68 -15.40
C VAL A 492 20.63 -1.43 -16.40
N THR A 493 20.33 -0.64 -17.41
CA THR A 493 21.25 -0.28 -18.49
C THR A 493 21.43 1.22 -18.56
N GLU A 494 22.66 1.66 -18.83
CA GLU A 494 23.03 3.05 -19.14
C GLU A 494 23.83 3.08 -20.43
N ALA A 495 23.36 3.82 -21.42
CA ALA A 495 23.99 3.88 -22.74
C ALA A 495 25.16 4.89 -22.83
N TYR A 496 26.08 4.62 -23.76
CA TYR A 496 27.32 5.35 -24.00
C TYR A 496 27.15 6.83 -24.35
N HIS A 497 26.01 7.21 -24.95
CA HIS A 497 25.79 8.58 -25.44
C HIS A 497 25.71 9.66 -24.34
N ASN A 498 25.98 9.28 -23.09
CA ASN A 498 26.03 10.17 -21.96
C ASN A 498 27.46 10.66 -21.68
N LYS A 499 27.97 11.62 -22.48
CA LYS A 499 29.32 12.16 -22.39
C LYS A 499 29.72 12.74 -21.00
N ALA A 500 28.74 13.25 -20.24
CA ALA A 500 29.04 13.98 -19.01
C ALA A 500 29.39 13.09 -17.81
N ALA A 501 29.05 11.81 -17.82
CA ALA A 501 29.25 10.90 -16.70
C ALA A 501 30.44 9.94 -16.84
N ASN A 502 31.37 10.17 -17.74
CA ASN A 502 32.27 9.21 -18.37
C ASN A 502 31.44 8.31 -19.35
N PRO A 503 31.83 8.28 -20.64
CA PRO A 503 31.14 7.48 -21.64
C PRO A 503 31.21 6.01 -21.24
N LYS A 504 30.14 5.47 -20.71
CA LYS A 504 30.09 4.11 -20.16
C LYS A 504 28.76 3.50 -20.47
N ASP A 505 28.75 2.58 -21.44
CA ASP A 505 27.68 1.61 -21.44
C ASP A 505 27.88 0.72 -20.23
N LEU A 506 26.91 0.75 -19.34
CA LEU A 506 26.89 -0.04 -18.10
C LEU A 506 25.68 -0.95 -18.12
N ILE A 507 25.86 -2.16 -17.65
CA ILE A 507 24.74 -3.06 -17.33
C ILE A 507 24.91 -3.61 -15.92
N THR A 508 23.84 -3.55 -15.16
CA THR A 508 23.70 -4.20 -13.87
C THR A 508 22.56 -5.20 -13.94
N ILE A 509 22.86 -6.46 -13.65
CA ILE A 509 21.84 -7.52 -13.53
C ILE A 509 21.81 -8.00 -12.10
N ASN A 510 20.63 -8.02 -11.49
CA ASN A 510 20.43 -8.49 -10.13
C ASN A 510 19.33 -9.56 -10.07
N ASN A 511 19.74 -10.81 -9.93
CA ASN A 511 18.86 -11.95 -9.75
C ASN A 511 18.67 -12.23 -8.26
N THR A 512 17.42 -12.15 -7.77
CA THR A 512 17.09 -12.48 -6.39
C THR A 512 16.04 -13.57 -6.31
N THR A 513 16.19 -14.45 -5.33
CA THR A 513 15.17 -15.44 -4.99
C THR A 513 14.90 -15.38 -3.50
N ARG A 514 13.63 -15.24 -3.13
CA ARG A 514 13.13 -15.30 -1.77
C ARG A 514 12.14 -16.44 -1.64
N GLU A 515 12.32 -17.23 -0.60
CA GLU A 515 11.46 -18.37 -0.31
C GLU A 515 10.99 -18.29 1.14
N GLU A 516 9.71 -18.47 1.37
CA GLU A 516 9.12 -18.59 2.69
C GLU A 516 8.30 -19.87 2.76
N LEU A 517 8.71 -20.78 3.66
CA LEU A 517 7.98 -21.99 3.99
C LEU A 517 7.34 -21.80 5.36
N ASN A 518 6.01 -21.92 5.41
CA ASN A 518 5.24 -21.95 6.63
C ASN A 518 4.59 -23.33 6.80
N ALA A 519 4.68 -23.92 7.99
CA ALA A 519 3.93 -25.13 8.31
C ALA A 519 3.41 -25.04 9.75
N ASP A 520 2.20 -25.51 9.96
CA ASP A 520 1.59 -25.61 11.30
C ASP A 520 0.72 -26.87 11.44
N LEU A 521 0.64 -27.33 12.69
CA LEU A 521 -0.25 -28.42 13.09
C LEU A 521 -1.00 -27.96 14.33
N MET A 522 -2.33 -27.91 14.24
CA MET A 522 -3.23 -27.35 15.25
C MET A 522 -4.28 -28.37 15.66
N LEU A 523 -4.41 -28.60 16.97
CA LEU A 523 -5.52 -29.32 17.56
C LEU A 523 -6.57 -28.29 17.99
N ASN A 524 -7.77 -28.38 17.43
CA ASN A 524 -8.87 -27.49 17.66
C ASN A 524 -9.95 -28.19 18.47
N PHE A 525 -10.37 -27.59 19.57
CA PHE A 525 -11.44 -28.03 20.45
C PHE A 525 -12.55 -26.99 20.45
N ASP A 526 -13.79 -27.40 20.24
CA ASP A 526 -14.98 -26.53 20.29
C ASP A 526 -16.15 -27.27 20.89
N LYS A 527 -16.61 -26.83 22.07
CA LYS A 527 -17.73 -27.49 22.78
C LYS A 527 -18.52 -26.49 23.63
N ARG A 528 -19.83 -26.65 23.62
CA ARG A 528 -20.76 -25.96 24.55
C ARG A 528 -21.16 -26.88 25.71
N PHE A 529 -21.09 -26.30 26.93
CA PHE A 529 -21.42 -26.95 28.20
C PHE A 529 -22.52 -26.15 28.91
N LYS A 530 -23.79 -26.39 28.60
CA LYS A 530 -24.93 -25.61 29.13
C LYS A 530 -24.71 -24.09 28.85
N ASP A 531 -24.37 -23.34 29.89
CA ASP A 531 -24.17 -21.90 29.87
C ASP A 531 -22.77 -21.48 29.39
N PHE A 532 -21.82 -22.41 29.30
CA PHE A 532 -20.48 -22.14 28.90
C PHE A 532 -20.17 -22.66 27.49
N SER A 533 -19.36 -21.91 26.74
CA SER A 533 -18.72 -22.37 25.50
C SER A 533 -17.20 -22.30 25.67
N LEU A 534 -16.50 -23.33 25.23
CA LEU A 534 -15.04 -23.36 25.22
C LEU A 534 -14.55 -23.68 23.82
N THR A 535 -13.83 -22.75 23.23
CA THR A 535 -13.05 -22.96 22.02
C THR A 535 -11.59 -22.85 22.37
N ALA A 536 -10.79 -23.89 22.13
CA ALA A 536 -9.36 -23.90 22.41
C ALA A 536 -8.58 -24.46 21.22
N ASN A 537 -7.39 -23.90 20.99
CA ASN A 537 -6.48 -24.37 19.96
C ASN A 537 -5.08 -24.47 20.57
N VAL A 538 -4.39 -25.57 20.31
CA VAL A 538 -2.99 -25.78 20.69
C VAL A 538 -2.25 -26.32 19.50
N GLY A 539 -1.04 -25.85 19.25
CA GLY A 539 -0.28 -26.32 18.10
C GLY A 539 1.16 -25.90 18.08
N ILE A 540 1.81 -26.37 17.04
CA ILE A 540 3.20 -26.08 16.70
C ILE A 540 3.25 -25.44 15.32
N ALA A 541 4.22 -24.57 15.10
CA ALA A 541 4.43 -23.92 13.81
C ALA A 541 5.91 -23.73 13.54
N THR A 542 6.27 -23.71 12.27
CA THR A 542 7.60 -23.33 11.81
C THR A 542 7.49 -22.35 10.65
N ASN A 543 8.37 -21.38 10.65
CA ASN A 543 8.58 -20.45 9.55
C ASN A 543 10.04 -20.50 9.15
N TYR A 544 10.31 -20.73 7.88
CA TYR A 544 11.64 -20.75 7.31
C TYR A 544 11.73 -19.81 6.12
N ASN A 545 12.58 -18.81 6.23
CA ASN A 545 12.87 -17.82 5.21
C ASN A 545 14.27 -18.03 4.65
N LYS A 546 14.39 -17.93 3.33
CA LYS A 546 15.65 -18.03 2.60
C LYS A 546 15.74 -16.95 1.55
N PHE A 547 16.87 -16.31 1.47
CA PHE A 547 17.19 -15.31 0.45
C PHE A 547 18.48 -15.69 -0.25
N LYS A 548 18.48 -15.52 -1.57
CA LYS A 548 19.67 -15.63 -2.43
C LYS A 548 19.69 -14.48 -3.39
N SER A 549 20.85 -13.95 -3.69
CA SER A 549 21.08 -12.99 -4.75
C SER A 549 22.35 -13.30 -5.53
N LEU A 550 22.31 -12.99 -6.80
CA LEU A 550 23.48 -12.95 -7.68
C LEU A 550 23.37 -11.67 -8.49
N ALA A 551 24.32 -10.77 -8.28
CA ALA A 551 24.41 -9.53 -9.02
C ALA A 551 25.66 -9.51 -9.90
N GLY A 552 25.50 -9.06 -11.13
CA GLY A 552 26.56 -8.79 -12.07
C GLY A 552 26.56 -7.32 -12.47
N GLU A 553 27.73 -6.70 -12.53
CA GLU A 553 27.91 -5.33 -12.97
C GLU A 553 29.06 -5.28 -13.98
N SER A 554 28.84 -4.69 -15.15
CA SER A 554 29.90 -4.36 -16.09
C SER A 554 30.52 -3.02 -15.67
N GLY A 555 31.82 -2.90 -15.76
CA GLY A 555 32.43 -1.59 -15.84
C GLY A 555 32.24 -0.98 -17.24
N GLU A 556 32.98 0.06 -17.53
CA GLU A 556 32.99 0.74 -18.83
C GLU A 556 33.06 -0.26 -20.00
N ALA A 557 32.20 -0.08 -21.00
CA ALA A 557 32.14 -0.95 -22.17
C ALA A 557 33.46 -0.88 -23.00
N ILE A 558 33.85 -2.01 -23.56
CA ILE A 558 34.97 -2.12 -24.50
C ILE A 558 34.50 -1.67 -25.89
N ILE A 559 33.34 -2.12 -26.32
CA ILE A 559 32.70 -1.79 -27.60
C ILE A 559 31.48 -0.90 -27.29
N PRO A 560 31.44 0.34 -27.78
CA PRO A 560 30.26 1.20 -27.61
C PRO A 560 28.98 0.58 -28.20
N ASP A 561 27.85 0.93 -27.68
CA ASP A 561 26.51 0.48 -28.12
C ASP A 561 26.29 -1.03 -28.08
N PHE A 562 27.16 -1.77 -27.39
CA PHE A 562 27.01 -3.20 -27.13
C PHE A 562 26.87 -3.46 -25.63
N ILE A 563 25.62 -3.39 -25.13
CA ILE A 563 25.31 -3.50 -23.70
C ILE A 563 25.28 -4.97 -23.30
N ALA A 564 26.35 -5.46 -22.68
CA ALA A 564 26.47 -6.82 -22.18
C ALA A 564 27.49 -6.88 -21.03
N LEU A 565 27.25 -7.75 -20.03
CA LEU A 565 28.22 -7.97 -18.93
C LEU A 565 29.60 -8.38 -19.44
N SER A 566 29.66 -9.16 -20.53
CA SER A 566 30.90 -9.62 -21.15
C SER A 566 31.72 -8.49 -21.81
N ASN A 567 31.06 -7.39 -22.18
CA ASN A 567 31.66 -6.25 -22.86
C ASN A 567 32.31 -5.24 -21.89
N GLY A 568 32.14 -5.40 -20.57
CA GLY A 568 32.77 -4.48 -19.59
C GLY A 568 34.30 -4.66 -19.50
N LYS A 569 35.04 -3.57 -19.38
CA LYS A 569 36.49 -3.57 -19.05
C LYS A 569 36.76 -4.23 -17.71
N THR A 570 35.86 -3.97 -16.74
CA THR A 570 35.81 -4.65 -15.45
C THR A 570 34.48 -5.40 -15.31
N LYS A 571 34.50 -6.54 -14.65
CA LYS A 571 33.34 -7.37 -14.43
C LYS A 571 33.27 -7.69 -12.94
N LEU A 572 32.22 -7.22 -12.27
CA LEU A 572 32.02 -7.48 -10.85
C LEU A 572 30.85 -8.48 -10.71
N ALA A 573 31.07 -9.54 -9.96
CA ALA A 573 30.00 -10.45 -9.57
C ALA A 573 29.94 -10.54 -8.04
N THR A 574 28.75 -10.36 -7.49
CA THR A 574 28.51 -10.47 -6.05
C THR A 574 27.42 -11.48 -5.77
N GLN A 575 27.58 -12.27 -4.73
CA GLN A 575 26.61 -13.25 -4.30
C GLN A 575 26.21 -13.01 -2.86
N GLY A 576 24.89 -12.98 -2.60
CA GLY A 576 24.30 -12.84 -1.28
C GLY A 576 23.54 -14.11 -0.88
N PHE A 577 23.57 -14.41 0.40
CA PHE A 577 22.80 -15.51 0.98
C PHE A 577 22.38 -15.16 2.39
N SER A 578 21.12 -15.42 2.73
CA SER A 578 20.69 -15.41 4.13
C SER A 578 19.56 -16.40 4.38
N SER A 579 19.48 -16.90 5.62
CA SER A 579 18.39 -17.75 6.05
C SER A 579 18.01 -17.48 7.50
N LYS A 580 16.71 -17.69 7.79
CA LYS A 580 16.13 -17.51 9.11
C LYS A 580 15.08 -18.57 9.37
N ARG A 581 15.08 -19.11 10.59
CA ARG A 581 14.05 -20.05 11.05
C ARG A 581 13.49 -19.61 12.39
N ILE A 582 12.16 -19.71 12.51
CA ILE A 582 11.45 -19.53 13.77
C ILE A 582 10.60 -20.77 13.98
N ASN A 583 10.81 -21.47 15.10
CA ASN A 583 9.95 -22.56 15.56
C ASN A 583 9.07 -22.03 16.69
N SER A 584 7.85 -22.51 16.80
CA SER A 584 6.86 -21.97 17.72
C SER A 584 5.99 -23.04 18.34
N VAL A 585 5.65 -22.83 19.59
CA VAL A 585 4.53 -23.49 20.26
C VAL A 585 3.52 -22.44 20.64
N LEU A 586 2.28 -22.66 20.34
CA LEU A 586 1.23 -21.67 20.55
C LEU A 586 -0.09 -22.30 20.97
N GLY A 587 -0.88 -21.52 21.68
CA GLY A 587 -2.22 -21.93 22.08
C GLY A 587 -3.09 -20.73 22.39
N ASN A 588 -4.39 -20.90 22.18
CA ASN A 588 -5.39 -19.96 22.66
C ASN A 588 -6.62 -20.68 23.16
N ALA A 589 -7.31 -20.05 24.10
CA ALA A 589 -8.58 -20.53 24.62
C ALA A 589 -9.55 -19.36 24.79
N THR A 590 -10.77 -19.53 24.29
CA THR A 590 -11.87 -18.58 24.47
C THR A 590 -12.97 -19.25 25.28
N LEU A 591 -13.22 -18.74 26.48
CA LEU A 591 -14.31 -19.16 27.36
C LEU A 591 -15.45 -18.16 27.24
N GLY A 592 -16.61 -18.61 26.76
CA GLY A 592 -17.84 -17.82 26.70
C GLY A 592 -18.82 -18.24 27.79
N TYR A 593 -19.50 -17.25 28.38
CA TYR A 593 -20.57 -17.47 29.36
C TYR A 593 -21.89 -16.91 28.85
N LYS A 594 -22.87 -17.76 28.65
CA LYS A 594 -24.24 -17.46 28.15
C LYS A 594 -24.31 -16.62 26.87
N GLY A 595 -23.19 -16.51 26.14
CA GLY A 595 -23.11 -15.72 24.91
C GLY A 595 -22.91 -14.21 25.09
N TYR A 596 -22.80 -13.71 26.33
CA TYR A 596 -22.63 -12.30 26.64
C TYR A 596 -21.35 -11.91 27.37
N ALA A 597 -20.56 -12.87 27.84
CA ALA A 597 -19.21 -12.58 28.37
C ALA A 597 -18.22 -13.57 27.78
N TYR A 598 -17.07 -13.07 27.36
CA TYR A 598 -16.00 -13.88 26.74
C TYR A 598 -14.64 -13.49 27.30
N LEU A 599 -13.89 -14.49 27.73
CA LEU A 599 -12.49 -14.39 28.10
C LEU A 599 -11.65 -15.12 27.07
N ASP A 600 -10.72 -14.44 26.43
CA ASP A 600 -9.75 -15.02 25.49
C ASP A 600 -8.34 -14.93 26.07
N VAL A 601 -7.64 -16.05 26.12
CA VAL A 601 -6.24 -16.15 26.56
C VAL A 601 -5.45 -16.76 25.44
N THR A 602 -4.34 -16.12 25.08
CA THR A 602 -3.37 -16.62 24.10
C THR A 602 -1.99 -16.68 24.70
N ALA A 603 -1.26 -17.73 24.40
CA ALA A 603 0.13 -17.91 24.78
C ALA A 603 0.93 -18.43 23.59
N ARG A 604 2.12 -17.85 23.37
CA ARG A 604 3.04 -18.29 22.32
C ARG A 604 4.47 -18.20 22.81
N ASN A 605 5.29 -19.19 22.44
CA ASN A 605 6.73 -19.13 22.57
C ASN A 605 7.38 -19.35 21.22
N ASP A 606 8.28 -18.45 20.86
CA ASP A 606 9.08 -18.54 19.64
C ASP A 606 10.54 -18.80 19.96
N TRP A 607 11.20 -19.59 19.13
CA TRP A 607 12.65 -19.81 19.11
C TRP A 607 13.18 -19.32 17.77
N SER A 608 13.94 -18.22 17.79
CA SER A 608 14.48 -17.60 16.57
C SER A 608 15.96 -17.90 16.38
N SER A 609 16.34 -18.33 15.18
CA SER A 609 17.74 -18.56 14.79
C SER A 609 18.59 -17.30 14.69
N THR A 610 18.01 -16.11 14.77
CA THR A 610 18.72 -14.82 14.66
C THR A 610 19.19 -14.26 15.99
N LEU A 611 18.79 -14.90 17.09
CA LEU A 611 19.15 -14.51 18.46
C LEU A 611 20.16 -15.49 19.07
N PRO A 612 20.97 -15.05 20.05
CA PRO A 612 21.91 -15.95 20.74
C PRO A 612 21.18 -17.01 21.56
N SER A 613 21.79 -18.17 21.80
CA SER A 613 21.16 -19.28 22.51
C SER A 613 20.67 -18.91 23.91
N THR A 614 21.26 -17.90 24.55
CA THR A 614 20.82 -17.33 25.83
C THR A 614 19.50 -16.57 25.74
N ASN A 615 19.13 -16.04 24.56
CA ASN A 615 17.96 -15.17 24.34
C ASN A 615 17.09 -15.60 23.15
N TRP A 616 17.32 -16.76 22.52
CA TRP A 616 16.60 -17.20 21.32
C TRP A 616 15.14 -17.56 21.56
N SER A 617 14.81 -17.90 22.84
CA SER A 617 13.46 -18.26 23.28
C SER A 617 12.81 -17.05 23.93
N TYR A 618 11.63 -16.68 23.45
CA TYR A 618 10.87 -15.60 24.03
C TYR A 618 9.37 -15.90 24.03
N PHE A 619 8.79 -15.73 25.23
CA PHE A 619 7.39 -16.00 25.51
C PHE A 619 6.58 -14.71 25.54
N TYR A 620 5.37 -14.77 24.98
CA TYR A 620 4.46 -13.64 24.98
C TYR A 620 3.00 -14.08 25.13
N PRO A 621 2.34 -13.62 26.20
CA PRO A 621 0.93 -13.85 26.46
C PRO A 621 0.04 -12.73 25.93
N SER A 622 -1.25 -13.06 25.73
CA SER A 622 -2.30 -12.09 25.53
C SER A 622 -3.55 -12.51 26.29
N VAL A 623 -4.22 -11.54 26.91
CA VAL A 623 -5.51 -11.73 27.58
C VAL A 623 -6.47 -10.67 27.08
N SER A 624 -7.67 -11.07 26.72
CA SER A 624 -8.72 -10.14 26.35
C SER A 624 -10.08 -10.53 26.93
N LEU A 625 -10.89 -9.51 27.25
CA LEU A 625 -12.23 -9.65 27.81
C LEU A 625 -13.22 -8.90 26.93
N SER A 626 -14.36 -9.52 26.65
CA SER A 626 -15.49 -8.91 25.94
C SER A 626 -16.77 -9.14 26.70
N GLY A 627 -17.55 -8.09 26.90
CA GLY A 627 -18.86 -8.13 27.55
C GLY A 627 -19.94 -7.49 26.69
N ILE A 628 -21.02 -8.22 26.42
CA ILE A 628 -22.20 -7.73 25.70
C ILE A 628 -23.15 -7.13 26.74
N LEU A 629 -22.94 -5.84 27.02
CA LEU A 629 -23.70 -5.14 28.06
C LEU A 629 -25.19 -5.03 27.73
N SER A 630 -25.56 -4.97 26.47
CA SER A 630 -26.96 -4.99 26.05
C SER A 630 -27.70 -6.25 26.55
N ASP A 631 -27.06 -7.43 26.48
CA ASP A 631 -27.65 -8.68 26.92
C ASP A 631 -27.62 -8.80 28.45
N ILE A 632 -26.53 -8.37 29.09
CA ILE A 632 -26.39 -8.35 30.56
C ILE A 632 -27.44 -7.42 31.20
N LEU A 633 -27.62 -6.23 30.61
CA LEU A 633 -28.58 -5.22 31.09
C LEU A 633 -30.00 -5.42 30.56
N LYS A 634 -30.20 -6.44 29.68
CA LYS A 634 -31.48 -6.75 29.03
C LYS A 634 -32.07 -5.54 28.29
N LEU A 635 -31.22 -4.82 27.55
CA LEU A 635 -31.65 -3.68 26.70
C LEU A 635 -32.61 -4.20 25.60
N PRO A 636 -33.46 -3.33 25.04
CA PRO A 636 -34.26 -3.68 23.85
C PRO A 636 -33.35 -4.16 22.71
N LYS A 637 -33.83 -5.14 21.91
CA LYS A 637 -33.04 -5.81 20.85
C LYS A 637 -32.53 -4.87 19.76
N GLU A 638 -33.11 -3.70 19.60
CA GLU A 638 -32.69 -2.65 18.69
C GLU A 638 -31.36 -1.96 19.09
N TYR A 639 -30.89 -2.22 20.34
CA TYR A 639 -29.63 -1.69 20.88
C TYR A 639 -28.65 -2.83 21.13
N PHE A 640 -27.46 -2.68 20.63
CA PHE A 640 -26.33 -3.56 20.93
C PHE A 640 -25.21 -2.74 21.56
N LEU A 641 -24.80 -3.14 22.75
CA LEU A 641 -23.71 -2.47 23.48
C LEU A 641 -22.69 -3.51 23.93
N LYS A 642 -21.47 -3.40 23.40
CA LYS A 642 -20.34 -4.24 23.74
C LYS A 642 -19.19 -3.39 24.27
N VAL A 643 -18.59 -3.83 25.37
CA VAL A 643 -17.32 -3.31 25.87
C VAL A 643 -16.24 -4.39 25.72
N ARG A 644 -15.01 -3.96 25.46
CA ARG A 644 -13.86 -4.84 25.31
C ARG A 644 -12.63 -4.24 25.92
N GLY A 645 -11.74 -5.11 26.44
CA GLY A 645 -10.45 -4.70 26.95
C GLY A 645 -9.44 -5.82 26.76
N SER A 646 -8.19 -5.45 26.49
CA SER A 646 -7.14 -6.43 26.21
C SER A 646 -5.76 -5.93 26.59
N ILE A 647 -4.89 -6.89 26.94
CA ILE A 647 -3.46 -6.69 27.14
C ILE A 647 -2.70 -7.80 26.45
N ALA A 648 -1.64 -7.45 25.73
CA ALA A 648 -0.76 -8.42 25.09
C ALA A 648 0.70 -7.99 25.10
N GLN A 649 1.56 -8.98 24.98
CA GLN A 649 2.98 -8.80 24.70
C GLN A 649 3.30 -9.48 23.36
N VAL A 650 4.26 -8.90 22.63
CA VAL A 650 4.83 -9.47 21.41
C VAL A 650 6.32 -9.19 21.41
N GLY A 651 7.13 -10.19 21.08
CA GLY A 651 8.56 -10.03 20.85
C GLY A 651 8.84 -9.68 19.40
N ASN A 652 10.03 -9.15 19.12
CA ASN A 652 10.56 -8.99 17.77
C ASN A 652 12.05 -9.32 17.79
N ASP A 653 12.49 -10.10 16.80
CA ASP A 653 13.88 -10.50 16.67
C ASP A 653 14.64 -9.57 15.68
N THR A 654 15.79 -10.01 15.18
CA THR A 654 16.63 -9.22 14.27
C THR A 654 16.85 -9.92 12.93
N SER A 655 17.56 -9.26 12.03
CA SER A 655 18.03 -9.84 10.77
C SER A 655 19.06 -10.96 11.01
N PRO A 656 19.19 -11.92 10.09
CA PRO A 656 20.22 -12.96 10.15
C PRO A 656 21.63 -12.39 10.29
N TYR A 657 22.49 -13.12 10.97
CA TYR A 657 23.94 -12.86 11.16
C TYR A 657 24.29 -11.57 11.90
N ALA A 658 23.33 -10.94 12.55
CA ALA A 658 23.50 -9.69 13.29
C ALA A 658 24.38 -9.81 14.54
N LEU A 659 24.63 -11.04 15.01
CA LEU A 659 25.41 -11.35 16.23
C LEU A 659 26.92 -11.46 15.99
N TYR A 660 27.34 -11.57 14.73
CA TYR A 660 28.71 -11.92 14.37
C TYR A 660 29.41 -10.76 13.67
N ASN A 661 30.71 -10.68 13.87
CA ASN A 661 31.57 -9.83 13.09
C ASN A 661 31.84 -10.54 11.76
N VAL A 662 31.36 -9.98 10.66
CA VAL A 662 31.52 -10.56 9.33
C VAL A 662 32.51 -9.74 8.51
N TYR A 663 33.20 -10.39 7.57
CA TYR A 663 34.08 -9.76 6.64
C TYR A 663 33.41 -9.70 5.25
N THR A 664 33.45 -8.55 4.65
CA THR A 664 33.10 -8.37 3.24
C THR A 664 34.37 -8.46 2.41
N LEU A 665 34.38 -9.28 1.39
CA LEU A 665 35.48 -9.29 0.42
C LEU A 665 35.30 -8.14 -0.57
N SER A 666 36.32 -7.33 -0.72
CA SER A 666 36.39 -6.27 -1.71
C SER A 666 37.72 -6.36 -2.49
N THR A 667 37.73 -5.77 -3.68
CA THR A 667 38.92 -5.76 -4.54
C THR A 667 39.54 -4.39 -4.50
N ILE A 668 40.86 -4.32 -4.20
CA ILE A 668 41.69 -3.12 -4.28
C ILE A 668 42.77 -3.40 -5.32
N GLY A 669 42.67 -2.76 -6.47
CA GLY A 669 43.48 -3.12 -7.63
C GLY A 669 43.17 -4.57 -8.06
N ASN A 670 44.19 -5.42 -8.16
CA ASN A 670 44.01 -6.86 -8.48
C ASN A 670 43.97 -7.78 -7.24
N ASN A 671 43.95 -7.21 -6.02
CA ASN A 671 44.00 -8.01 -4.78
C ASN A 671 42.63 -8.03 -4.09
N THR A 672 42.22 -9.21 -3.69
CA THR A 672 41.04 -9.39 -2.83
C THR A 672 41.43 -9.12 -1.37
N VAL A 673 40.75 -8.19 -0.74
CA VAL A 673 40.95 -7.81 0.67
C VAL A 673 39.70 -8.06 1.48
N GLY A 674 39.84 -8.49 2.72
CA GLY A 674 38.78 -8.61 3.68
C GLY A 674 38.58 -7.30 4.42
N GLN A 675 37.39 -6.72 4.32
CA GLN A 675 36.99 -5.55 5.09
C GLN A 675 36.04 -5.97 6.20
N THR A 676 36.29 -5.55 7.45
CA THR A 676 35.38 -5.78 8.56
C THR A 676 34.03 -5.07 8.36
N SER A 677 32.97 -5.67 8.86
CA SER A 677 31.67 -5.00 8.92
C SER A 677 31.80 -3.62 9.59
N ASN A 678 31.15 -2.61 9.03
CA ASN A 678 31.11 -1.26 9.60
C ASN A 678 30.34 -1.18 10.93
N THR A 679 29.60 -2.23 11.30
CA THR A 679 28.79 -2.28 12.53
C THR A 679 29.37 -3.31 13.51
N PHE A 680 29.78 -2.84 14.68
CA PHE A 680 30.18 -3.71 15.79
C PHE A 680 28.97 -4.49 16.32
N PRO A 681 28.96 -5.83 16.34
CA PRO A 681 27.83 -6.63 16.75
C PRO A 681 27.59 -6.58 18.26
N LEU A 682 26.39 -6.98 18.69
CA LEU A 682 26.01 -7.25 20.07
C LEU A 682 25.79 -8.76 20.23
N VAL A 683 26.72 -9.44 20.85
CA VAL A 683 26.70 -10.91 20.97
C VAL A 683 25.56 -11.42 21.87
N ASP A 684 25.22 -10.67 22.93
CA ASP A 684 24.12 -10.99 23.87
C ASP A 684 22.86 -10.18 23.54
N LEU A 685 22.48 -10.16 22.26
CA LEU A 685 21.32 -9.43 21.76
C LEU A 685 20.02 -10.00 22.35
N LYS A 686 19.17 -9.11 22.88
CA LYS A 686 17.83 -9.44 23.38
C LYS A 686 16.77 -9.09 22.35
N PRO A 687 15.65 -9.83 22.29
CA PRO A 687 14.53 -9.45 21.45
C PRO A 687 13.92 -8.13 21.94
N GLU A 688 13.41 -7.32 21.01
CA GLU A 688 12.53 -6.21 21.33
C GLU A 688 11.25 -6.76 21.98
N LYS A 689 10.66 -6.00 22.89
CA LYS A 689 9.44 -6.40 23.60
C LYS A 689 8.42 -5.28 23.56
N THR A 690 7.29 -5.53 22.91
CA THR A 690 6.15 -4.62 22.82
C THR A 690 5.04 -5.09 23.74
N THR A 691 4.62 -4.28 24.69
CA THR A 691 3.44 -4.48 25.54
C THR A 691 2.37 -3.48 25.14
N SER A 692 1.19 -3.96 24.80
CA SER A 692 0.07 -3.14 24.37
C SER A 692 -1.19 -3.45 25.18
N TRP A 693 -1.97 -2.44 25.52
CA TRP A 693 -3.31 -2.61 26.04
C TRP A 693 -4.30 -1.70 25.30
N GLU A 694 -5.53 -2.14 25.23
CA GLU A 694 -6.61 -1.37 24.59
C GLU A 694 -7.93 -1.52 25.35
N LEU A 695 -8.74 -0.48 25.24
CA LEU A 695 -10.13 -0.44 25.70
C LEU A 695 -11.00 0.01 24.52
N GLY A 696 -12.14 -0.65 24.33
CA GLY A 696 -13.03 -0.33 23.23
C GLY A 696 -14.50 -0.48 23.58
N LEU A 697 -15.31 0.22 22.82
CA LEU A 697 -16.77 0.26 22.88
C LEU A 697 -17.31 0.06 21.45
N ASP A 698 -18.27 -0.89 21.27
CA ASP A 698 -19.08 -1.03 20.06
C ASP A 698 -20.53 -0.82 20.47
N TYR A 699 -21.12 0.27 20.01
CA TYR A 699 -22.51 0.62 20.30
C TYR A 699 -23.30 0.76 19.00
N ARG A 700 -24.36 -0.02 18.88
CA ARG A 700 -25.24 -0.01 17.70
C ARG A 700 -26.67 0.26 18.15
N MET A 701 -27.37 1.07 17.37
CA MET A 701 -28.71 1.56 17.67
C MET A 701 -29.61 1.42 16.44
N PHE A 702 -30.92 1.45 16.69
CA PHE A 702 -31.97 1.46 15.65
C PHE A 702 -31.84 0.30 14.66
N ASN A 703 -31.70 -0.93 15.14
CA ASN A 703 -31.51 -2.14 14.34
C ASN A 703 -30.25 -2.00 13.43
N ASN A 704 -29.11 -1.57 14.01
CA ASN A 704 -27.83 -1.34 13.34
C ASN A 704 -27.79 -0.16 12.33
N ARG A 705 -28.83 0.71 12.30
CA ARG A 705 -28.82 1.90 11.42
C ARG A 705 -27.81 2.97 11.86
N LEU A 706 -27.40 2.94 13.13
CA LEU A 706 -26.31 3.76 13.63
C LEU A 706 -25.37 2.90 14.47
N GLY A 707 -24.10 2.85 14.10
CA GLY A 707 -23.04 2.13 14.80
C GLY A 707 -21.87 3.03 15.12
N ILE A 708 -21.33 2.92 16.34
CA ILE A 708 -20.16 3.67 16.83
C ILE A 708 -19.18 2.66 17.40
N ASP A 709 -18.00 2.56 16.81
CA ASP A 709 -16.86 1.80 17.35
C ASP A 709 -15.79 2.80 17.82
N PHE A 710 -15.49 2.76 19.09
CA PHE A 710 -14.47 3.60 19.72
C PHE A 710 -13.39 2.73 20.34
N THR A 711 -12.12 3.08 20.14
CA THR A 711 -10.98 2.36 20.73
C THR A 711 -9.93 3.37 21.23
N TYR A 712 -9.51 3.21 22.48
CA TYR A 712 -8.30 3.81 23.02
C TYR A 712 -7.23 2.75 23.21
N TYR A 713 -5.99 3.04 22.82
CA TYR A 713 -4.87 2.10 22.94
C TYR A 713 -3.59 2.78 23.40
N LYS A 714 -2.73 1.97 24.03
CA LYS A 714 -1.36 2.35 24.38
C LYS A 714 -0.43 1.15 24.18
N SER A 715 0.68 1.39 23.48
CA SER A 715 1.73 0.43 23.21
C SER A 715 3.07 0.94 23.75
N THR A 716 3.87 0.07 24.37
CA THR A 716 5.20 0.38 24.87
C THR A 716 6.18 -0.66 24.37
N THR A 717 7.20 -0.23 23.63
CA THR A 717 8.29 -1.09 23.14
C THR A 717 9.57 -0.80 23.91
N THR A 718 10.22 -1.84 24.42
CA THR A 718 11.48 -1.82 25.18
C THR A 718 12.52 -2.70 24.53
N ASN A 719 13.78 -2.54 24.92
CA ASN A 719 14.92 -3.28 24.35
C ASN A 719 15.05 -3.09 22.84
N GLN A 720 14.81 -1.88 22.35
CA GLN A 720 14.93 -1.57 20.92
C GLN A 720 16.32 -1.95 20.40
N ILE A 721 16.36 -2.55 19.23
CA ILE A 721 17.62 -2.93 18.58
C ILE A 721 18.06 -1.77 17.71
N LEU A 722 19.06 -1.02 18.15
CA LEU A 722 19.54 0.19 17.49
C LEU A 722 20.99 0.03 17.02
N SER A 723 21.33 0.72 15.91
CA SER A 723 22.72 0.91 15.49
C SER A 723 23.13 2.34 15.84
N MET A 724 24.05 2.48 16.79
CA MET A 724 24.57 3.75 17.26
C MET A 724 25.86 4.08 16.52
N THR A 725 25.96 5.29 15.97
CA THR A 725 27.22 5.80 15.41
C THR A 725 28.29 5.93 16.50
N ILE A 726 29.47 5.47 16.23
CA ILE A 726 30.64 5.54 17.12
C ILE A 726 31.83 6.17 16.37
N PRO A 727 32.82 6.73 17.09
CA PRO A 727 34.01 7.30 16.45
C PRO A 727 34.73 6.26 15.58
N GLY A 728 35.08 6.64 14.34
CA GLY A 728 35.79 5.76 13.40
C GLY A 728 37.15 5.25 13.92
N SER A 729 37.76 5.94 14.90
CA SER A 729 38.96 5.49 15.61
C SER A 729 38.81 4.16 16.33
N SER A 730 37.54 3.70 16.56
CA SER A 730 37.26 2.38 17.10
C SER A 730 37.40 1.23 16.08
N GLY A 731 37.64 1.54 14.80
CA GLY A 731 37.61 0.60 13.68
C GLY A 731 36.22 0.27 13.13
N TYR A 732 35.15 0.87 13.67
CA TYR A 732 33.76 0.69 13.27
C TYR A 732 33.08 2.06 13.14
N GLY A 733 32.11 2.16 12.24
CA GLY A 733 31.27 3.37 12.10
C GLY A 733 30.04 3.35 13.02
N SER A 734 29.59 2.16 13.43
CA SER A 734 28.46 2.00 14.33
C SER A 734 28.59 0.80 15.25
N LYS A 735 27.81 0.81 16.34
CA LYS A 735 27.69 -0.31 17.30
C LYS A 735 26.22 -0.65 17.50
N ARG A 736 25.90 -1.96 17.47
CA ARG A 736 24.55 -2.45 17.78
C ARG A 736 24.35 -2.49 19.30
N ILE A 737 23.19 -2.05 19.75
CA ILE A 737 22.81 -2.02 21.17
C ILE A 737 21.32 -2.42 21.34
N ASN A 738 20.97 -2.93 22.52
CA ASN A 738 19.60 -2.98 23.00
C ASN A 738 19.34 -1.78 23.89
N ALA A 739 18.62 -0.78 23.40
CA ALA A 739 18.37 0.45 24.14
C ALA A 739 16.98 1.01 23.80
N GLY A 740 16.55 1.97 24.61
CA GLY A 740 15.35 2.74 24.32
C GLY A 740 14.05 2.14 24.86
N LYS A 741 13.13 3.07 25.08
CA LYS A 741 11.73 2.82 25.41
C LYS A 741 10.86 3.76 24.61
N MET A 742 10.09 3.20 23.68
CA MET A 742 9.09 3.95 22.91
C MET A 742 7.69 3.76 23.49
N GLU A 743 6.88 4.78 23.39
CA GLU A 743 5.47 4.77 23.76
C GLU A 743 4.64 5.33 22.61
N SER A 744 3.67 4.56 22.13
CA SER A 744 2.66 4.98 21.17
C SER A 744 1.28 4.90 21.81
N LYS A 745 0.48 5.95 21.71
CA LYS A 745 -0.89 5.99 22.21
C LYS A 745 -1.81 6.70 21.23
N GLY A 746 -3.06 6.25 21.19
CA GLY A 746 -4.00 6.84 20.26
C GLY A 746 -5.45 6.51 20.54
N VAL A 747 -6.28 7.16 19.75
CA VAL A 747 -7.73 7.03 19.74
C VAL A 747 -8.19 6.75 18.32
N GLU A 748 -9.11 5.82 18.16
CA GLU A 748 -9.78 5.48 16.90
C GLU A 748 -11.28 5.57 17.10
N LEU A 749 -11.96 6.18 16.13
CA LEU A 749 -13.42 6.28 16.07
C LEU A 749 -13.90 5.91 14.68
N MET A 750 -14.87 5.02 14.60
CA MET A 750 -15.65 4.72 13.41
C MET A 750 -17.12 4.93 13.70
N VAL A 751 -17.79 5.67 12.83
CA VAL A 751 -19.23 5.86 12.87
C VAL A 751 -19.81 5.41 11.56
N ASN A 752 -20.73 4.44 11.62
CA ASN A 752 -21.49 3.97 10.47
C ASN A 752 -22.95 4.36 10.67
N ALA A 753 -23.57 4.92 9.64
CA ALA A 753 -24.97 5.27 9.68
C ALA A 753 -25.67 4.89 8.38
N THR A 754 -26.93 4.44 8.48
CA THR A 754 -27.84 4.24 7.36
C THR A 754 -29.06 5.15 7.57
N PRO A 755 -28.93 6.47 7.26
CA PRO A 755 -29.99 7.44 7.53
C PRO A 755 -31.28 7.14 6.78
N ILE A 756 -31.17 6.63 5.54
CA ILE A 756 -32.31 6.30 4.68
C ILE A 756 -32.21 4.82 4.32
N GLN A 757 -33.31 4.10 4.56
CA GLN A 757 -33.48 2.73 4.11
C GLN A 757 -34.94 2.52 3.79
N THR A 758 -35.25 2.44 2.51
CA THR A 758 -36.59 2.15 1.94
C THR A 758 -36.45 1.09 0.85
N ASN A 759 -37.50 0.67 0.22
CA ASN A 759 -37.43 -0.31 -0.87
C ASN A 759 -36.60 0.20 -2.06
N ASP A 760 -36.66 1.51 -2.37
CA ASP A 760 -35.96 2.11 -3.53
C ASP A 760 -34.67 2.79 -3.14
N TRP A 761 -34.54 3.31 -1.91
CA TRP A 761 -33.43 4.13 -1.46
C TRP A 761 -32.70 3.50 -0.29
N ARG A 762 -31.40 3.44 -0.39
CA ARG A 762 -30.52 3.16 0.74
C ARG A 762 -29.37 4.14 0.73
N TRP A 763 -29.13 4.78 1.86
CA TRP A 763 -28.01 5.71 2.03
C TRP A 763 -27.17 5.26 3.22
N ASP A 764 -25.94 4.85 2.95
CA ASP A 764 -24.95 4.45 3.94
C ASP A 764 -23.85 5.52 4.02
N VAL A 765 -23.45 5.85 5.24
CA VAL A 765 -22.41 6.84 5.55
C VAL A 765 -21.43 6.24 6.53
N THR A 766 -20.12 6.39 6.29
CA THR A 766 -19.07 5.97 7.23
C THR A 766 -18.10 7.11 7.47
N LEU A 767 -17.83 7.39 8.74
CA LEU A 767 -16.79 8.30 9.21
C LEU A 767 -15.72 7.50 9.94
N ASN A 768 -14.48 7.61 9.50
CA ASN A 768 -13.30 7.10 10.19
C ASN A 768 -12.46 8.27 10.70
N TRP A 769 -12.01 8.19 11.93
CA TRP A 769 -11.10 9.17 12.52
C TRP A 769 -10.08 8.47 13.42
N GLY A 770 -8.83 8.93 13.36
CA GLY A 770 -7.76 8.36 14.16
C GLY A 770 -6.71 9.40 14.54
N LYS A 771 -6.29 9.36 15.80
CA LYS A 771 -5.18 10.17 16.32
C LYS A 771 -4.18 9.26 16.98
N ASN A 772 -2.90 9.38 16.59
CA ASN A 772 -1.79 8.66 17.19
C ASN A 772 -0.65 9.61 17.60
N THR A 773 0.02 9.30 18.69
CA THR A 773 1.21 10.02 19.13
C THR A 773 2.25 9.01 19.59
N THR A 774 3.42 9.03 18.95
CA THR A 774 4.58 8.19 19.31
C THR A 774 5.67 9.06 19.91
N ARG A 775 6.21 8.65 21.06
CA ARG A 775 7.27 9.34 21.79
C ARG A 775 8.38 8.35 22.18
N ASN A 776 9.58 8.84 22.22
CA ASN A 776 10.67 8.17 22.87
C ASN A 776 10.72 8.57 24.36
N VAL A 777 10.54 7.63 25.25
CA VAL A 777 10.54 7.90 26.69
C VAL A 777 11.96 7.91 27.23
N LYS A 778 12.80 6.98 26.74
CA LYS A 778 14.18 6.84 27.15
C LYS A 778 14.98 6.26 25.99
N LEU A 779 16.17 6.77 25.72
CA LEU A 779 17.12 6.20 24.76
C LEU A 779 18.14 5.31 25.51
N ASP A 780 19.31 5.81 25.70
CA ASP A 780 20.42 5.18 26.40
C ASP A 780 21.05 6.21 27.33
N GLU A 781 21.79 5.78 28.36
CA GLU A 781 22.42 6.74 29.29
C GLU A 781 23.38 7.70 28.60
N LYS A 782 24.05 7.22 27.53
CA LYS A 782 25.06 7.96 26.78
C LYS A 782 24.49 8.67 25.53
N ILE A 783 23.24 8.36 25.15
CA ILE A 783 22.64 8.89 23.90
C ILE A 783 21.37 9.66 24.25
N LYS A 784 21.35 10.95 23.96
CA LYS A 784 20.17 11.79 24.17
C LYS A 784 19.42 12.10 22.88
N ARG A 785 20.06 11.84 21.73
CA ARG A 785 19.52 12.03 20.39
C ARG A 785 19.89 10.85 19.49
N TYR A 786 18.89 10.26 18.82
CA TYR A 786 19.09 9.29 17.76
C TYR A 786 18.78 9.92 16.42
N VAL A 787 19.73 9.87 15.50
CA VAL A 787 19.57 10.33 14.11
C VAL A 787 19.28 9.10 13.25
N PHE A 788 18.16 9.12 12.53
CA PHE A 788 17.82 8.00 11.68
C PHE A 788 18.79 7.90 10.51
N PRO A 789 19.35 6.70 10.25
CA PRO A 789 20.17 6.50 9.08
C PRO A 789 19.31 6.62 7.82
N MET A 790 19.81 7.39 6.86
CA MET A 790 19.15 7.55 5.57
C MET A 790 20.09 6.99 4.49
N THR A 791 19.50 6.23 3.57
CA THR A 791 20.25 5.55 2.49
C THR A 791 20.74 6.51 1.40
N THR A 792 20.24 7.74 1.39
CA THR A 792 20.63 8.79 0.44
C THR A 792 21.14 10.01 1.17
N ASN A 793 22.06 10.72 0.54
CA ASN A 793 22.60 11.98 1.06
C ASN A 793 21.57 13.11 0.86
N ILE A 794 20.56 13.17 1.74
CA ILE A 794 19.54 14.21 1.69
C ILE A 794 20.14 15.51 2.25
N LYS A 795 20.35 16.47 1.36
CA LYS A 795 20.99 17.74 1.68
C LYS A 795 20.08 18.71 2.46
N VAL A 796 18.76 18.47 2.46
CA VAL A 796 17.77 19.38 3.05
C VAL A 796 17.51 19.17 4.54
N GLY A 797 17.83 18.00 5.13
CA GLY A 797 17.59 17.75 6.55
C GLY A 797 17.76 16.31 6.99
N LYS A 798 17.43 16.03 8.24
CA LYS A 798 17.47 14.71 8.87
C LYS A 798 16.26 14.53 9.76
N VAL A 799 15.83 13.28 9.95
CA VAL A 799 14.85 12.91 10.97
C VAL A 799 15.57 12.45 12.22
N ILE A 800 15.13 12.93 13.35
CA ILE A 800 15.70 12.61 14.66
C ILE A 800 14.62 12.16 15.63
N ILE A 801 15.07 11.60 16.75
CA ILE A 801 14.27 11.48 17.97
C ILE A 801 15.15 11.76 19.18
N ASP A 802 14.72 12.73 19.98
CA ASP A 802 15.35 13.07 21.25
C ASP A 802 14.76 12.27 22.40
N GLU A 803 15.51 12.12 23.50
CA GLU A 803 14.96 11.54 24.74
C GLU A 803 13.82 12.43 25.25
N GLY A 804 12.64 11.83 25.48
CA GLY A 804 11.40 12.56 25.82
C GLY A 804 10.71 13.20 24.61
N GLY A 805 11.34 13.27 23.44
CA GLY A 805 10.83 13.88 22.22
C GLY A 805 9.79 13.05 21.47
N LYS A 806 9.16 13.66 20.46
CA LYS A 806 8.23 12.98 19.57
C LYS A 806 9.00 12.26 18.45
N PHE A 807 8.44 11.17 17.95
CA PHE A 807 8.94 10.57 16.71
C PHE A 807 8.71 11.52 15.54
N GLY A 808 9.71 11.57 14.63
CA GLY A 808 9.57 12.29 13.38
C GLY A 808 9.92 13.78 13.44
N ASP A 809 10.64 14.21 14.48
CA ASP A 809 11.19 15.56 14.51
C ASP A 809 12.21 15.75 13.38
N ILE A 810 12.05 16.86 12.65
CA ILE A 810 12.87 17.23 11.50
C ILE A 810 13.89 18.27 11.95
N VAL A 811 15.16 17.97 11.70
CA VAL A 811 16.25 18.96 11.88
C VAL A 811 16.82 19.34 10.53
N SER A 812 17.08 20.62 10.35
CA SER A 812 17.65 21.16 9.14
C SER A 812 18.38 22.48 9.42
N THR A 813 18.92 23.08 8.36
CA THR A 813 19.42 24.43 8.33
C THR A 813 18.29 25.41 8.61
N ALA A 814 18.57 26.48 9.34
CA ALA A 814 17.63 27.53 9.69
C ALA A 814 18.31 28.90 9.59
N TYR A 815 17.56 29.97 9.64
CA TYR A 815 18.13 31.30 9.72
C TYR A 815 18.84 31.52 11.05
N GLU A 816 19.98 32.23 11.03
CA GLU A 816 20.52 32.79 12.27
C GLU A 816 19.59 33.88 12.80
N ARG A 817 19.33 33.88 14.11
CA ARG A 817 18.41 34.82 14.76
C ARG A 817 19.09 35.53 15.96
N ASN A 818 18.68 36.74 16.20
CA ASN A 818 19.05 37.45 17.43
C ASN A 818 18.24 36.92 18.65
N LYS A 819 18.45 37.52 19.84
CA LYS A 819 17.77 37.09 21.06
C LYS A 819 16.24 37.33 21.02
N ASP A 820 15.78 38.24 20.15
CA ASP A 820 14.35 38.60 20.00
C ASP A 820 13.68 37.72 18.91
N GLY A 821 14.41 36.76 18.33
CA GLY A 821 13.92 35.86 17.30
C GLY A 821 13.94 36.43 15.87
N ARG A 822 14.48 37.62 15.65
CA ARG A 822 14.59 38.25 14.32
C ARG A 822 15.76 37.71 13.54
N ILE A 823 15.57 37.54 12.21
CA ILE A 823 16.58 37.03 11.30
C ILE A 823 17.78 37.96 11.28
N LEU A 824 19.00 37.42 11.38
CA LEU A 824 20.24 38.15 11.23
C LEU A 824 20.63 38.23 9.76
N ILE A 825 20.99 39.44 9.34
CA ILE A 825 21.38 39.78 7.97
C ILE A 825 22.87 40.06 7.94
N GLY A 826 23.58 39.62 6.90
CA GLY A 826 24.97 39.96 6.64
C GLY A 826 25.10 41.39 6.08
N ASP A 827 26.34 41.91 6.04
CA ASP A 827 26.62 43.22 5.46
C ASP A 827 26.34 43.31 3.94
N ASN A 828 26.17 42.16 3.31
CA ASN A 828 25.72 42.02 1.92
C ASN A 828 24.21 42.14 1.71
N GLY A 829 23.41 42.30 2.77
CA GLY A 829 21.95 42.42 2.72
C GLY A 829 21.22 41.07 2.65
N LEU A 830 21.94 39.94 2.73
CA LEU A 830 21.37 38.57 2.64
C LEU A 830 21.27 37.91 4.01
N PRO A 831 20.34 36.98 4.21
CA PRO A 831 20.15 36.30 5.48
C PRO A 831 21.36 35.42 5.82
N LEU A 832 21.73 35.38 7.10
CA LEU A 832 22.73 34.47 7.63
C LEU A 832 22.10 33.12 7.99
N ILE A 833 22.78 32.05 7.60
CA ILE A 833 22.26 30.70 7.74
C ILE A 833 23.02 29.95 8.84
N ASN A 834 22.27 29.37 9.78
CA ASN A 834 22.81 28.43 10.74
C ASN A 834 22.93 27.05 10.06
N THR A 835 24.15 26.66 9.67
CA THR A 835 24.42 25.43 8.96
C THR A 835 24.60 24.22 9.87
N LYS A 836 24.55 24.36 11.18
CA LYS A 836 24.77 23.24 12.13
C LYS A 836 23.72 22.17 12.07
N SER A 837 22.54 22.44 11.45
CA SER A 837 21.44 21.48 11.23
C SER A 837 21.03 20.70 12.49
N GLU A 838 21.07 21.35 13.65
CA GLU A 838 20.76 20.73 14.95
C GLU A 838 19.41 21.17 15.50
N GLN A 839 18.83 22.21 14.93
CA GLN A 839 17.57 22.78 15.39
C GLN A 839 16.39 21.98 14.84
N VAL A 840 15.47 21.59 15.74
CA VAL A 840 14.18 21.00 15.33
C VAL A 840 13.33 22.11 14.72
N ILE A 841 13.03 21.97 13.43
CA ILE A 841 12.23 22.95 12.68
C ILE A 841 10.78 22.50 12.48
N GLY A 842 10.50 21.20 12.62
CA GLY A 842 9.16 20.65 12.42
C GLY A 842 9.03 19.20 12.84
N ASN A 843 7.84 18.61 12.59
CA ASN A 843 7.55 17.19 12.85
C ASN A 843 6.69 16.60 11.74
N MET A 844 7.08 15.44 11.22
CA MET A 844 6.43 14.82 10.06
C MET A 844 5.09 14.12 10.35
N MET A 845 4.79 13.85 11.64
CA MET A 845 3.64 13.05 12.02
C MET A 845 2.34 13.88 11.97
N PRO A 846 1.26 13.34 11.36
CA PRO A 846 -0.03 14.04 11.36
C PRO A 846 -0.57 14.19 12.79
N LYS A 847 -1.29 15.26 13.04
CA LYS A 847 -2.01 15.47 14.29
C LYS A 847 -3.19 14.50 14.41
N TRP A 848 -3.88 14.25 13.29
CA TRP A 848 -4.92 13.23 13.12
C TRP A 848 -5.16 12.96 11.63
N THR A 849 -5.78 11.81 11.33
CA THR A 849 -6.25 11.44 10.00
C THR A 849 -7.71 11.04 10.08
N GLY A 850 -8.45 11.21 8.99
CA GLY A 850 -9.84 10.83 8.92
C GLY A 850 -10.32 10.64 7.49
N SER A 851 -11.50 10.04 7.36
CA SER A 851 -12.17 9.89 6.08
C SER A 851 -13.68 9.94 6.23
N PHE A 852 -14.34 10.39 5.21
CA PHE A 852 -15.79 10.36 5.06
C PHE A 852 -16.14 9.61 3.79
N SER A 853 -16.91 8.53 3.91
CA SER A 853 -17.41 7.78 2.76
C SER A 853 -18.94 7.76 2.77
N THR A 854 -19.52 7.77 1.58
CA THR A 854 -20.96 7.70 1.39
C THR A 854 -21.28 6.76 0.23
N ALA A 855 -22.31 5.93 0.39
CA ALA A 855 -22.87 5.06 -0.62
C ALA A 855 -24.38 5.31 -0.69
N LEU A 856 -24.86 5.77 -1.85
CA LEU A 856 -26.28 6.05 -2.10
C LEU A 856 -26.76 5.11 -3.19
N THR A 857 -27.66 4.21 -2.83
CA THR A 857 -28.34 3.29 -3.76
C THR A 857 -29.75 3.80 -4.05
N TYR A 858 -30.09 3.90 -5.32
CA TYR A 858 -31.44 4.16 -5.80
C TYR A 858 -31.82 3.14 -6.86
N LYS A 859 -32.65 2.18 -6.51
CA LYS A 859 -33.00 1.05 -7.38
C LYS A 859 -31.73 0.36 -7.90
N ASN A 860 -31.49 0.43 -9.21
CA ASN A 860 -30.34 -0.19 -9.86
C ASN A 860 -29.10 0.71 -9.91
N PHE A 861 -29.18 1.96 -9.44
CA PHE A 861 -28.07 2.89 -9.39
C PHE A 861 -27.37 2.85 -8.04
N VAL A 862 -26.04 2.87 -8.05
CA VAL A 862 -25.21 2.97 -6.85
C VAL A 862 -24.20 4.11 -7.06
N PHE A 863 -24.28 5.12 -6.22
CA PHE A 863 -23.31 6.21 -6.16
C PHE A 863 -22.42 6.06 -4.93
N ASN A 864 -21.10 6.10 -5.09
CA ASN A 864 -20.16 6.09 -3.97
C ASN A 864 -19.23 7.30 -4.05
N ALA A 865 -18.84 7.86 -2.90
CA ALA A 865 -17.79 8.85 -2.79
C ALA A 865 -16.99 8.66 -1.50
N LEU A 866 -15.68 8.94 -1.56
CA LEU A 866 -14.74 8.87 -0.46
C LEU A 866 -13.90 10.15 -0.41
N ILE A 867 -13.93 10.84 0.71
CA ILE A 867 -13.08 11.98 1.04
C ILE A 867 -12.05 11.53 2.07
N ASP A 868 -10.79 11.81 1.82
CA ASP A 868 -9.67 11.48 2.70
C ASP A 868 -9.04 12.77 3.26
N ILE A 869 -8.73 12.77 4.55
CA ILE A 869 -8.30 13.94 5.29
C ILE A 869 -7.04 13.61 6.09
N ARG A 870 -5.99 14.38 5.87
CA ARG A 870 -4.82 14.46 6.74
C ARG A 870 -4.76 15.86 7.33
N TYR A 871 -4.64 15.95 8.65
CA TYR A 871 -4.47 17.23 9.34
C TYR A 871 -3.15 17.30 10.09
N GLY A 872 -2.33 18.28 9.73
CA GLY A 872 -1.00 18.51 10.31
C GLY A 872 0.05 17.51 9.84
N GLY A 873 1.21 17.58 10.46
CA GLY A 873 2.46 17.05 9.99
C GLY A 873 3.16 18.05 9.07
N GLN A 874 4.46 17.92 8.94
CA GLN A 874 5.28 18.82 8.12
C GLN A 874 6.29 18.01 7.31
N PHE A 875 6.73 18.57 6.19
CA PHE A 875 7.75 17.98 5.34
C PHE A 875 8.57 19.07 4.66
N LEU A 876 9.78 18.71 4.28
CA LEU A 876 10.67 19.55 3.48
C LEU A 876 10.44 19.27 2.00
N SER A 877 10.20 20.33 1.20
CA SER A 877 9.98 20.22 -0.23
C SER A 877 11.23 20.60 -1.03
N MET A 878 11.79 19.62 -1.72
CA MET A 878 12.87 19.83 -2.69
C MET A 878 12.33 20.43 -3.99
N THR A 879 11.10 20.08 -4.40
CA THR A 879 10.45 20.70 -5.57
C THR A 879 10.37 22.21 -5.42
N ASP A 880 9.92 22.71 -4.26
CA ASP A 880 9.84 24.15 -3.99
C ASP A 880 11.23 24.80 -3.96
N ALA A 881 12.21 24.14 -3.33
CA ALA A 881 13.59 24.63 -3.27
C ALA A 881 14.22 24.73 -4.68
N LEU A 882 14.09 23.69 -5.51
CA LEU A 882 14.61 23.66 -6.88
C LEU A 882 13.95 24.71 -7.76
N ALA A 883 12.61 24.84 -7.69
CA ALA A 883 11.86 25.84 -8.45
C ALA A 883 12.24 27.28 -8.02
N CYS A 884 12.44 27.53 -6.73
CA CYS A 884 12.94 28.82 -6.23
C CYS A 884 14.38 29.07 -6.67
N GLY A 885 15.28 28.10 -6.52
CA GLY A 885 16.69 28.24 -6.90
C GLY A 885 16.90 28.50 -8.39
N SER A 886 16.05 27.89 -9.24
CA SER A 886 16.08 28.10 -10.68
C SER A 886 15.30 29.34 -11.17
N GLY A 887 14.62 30.06 -10.28
CA GLY A 887 13.80 31.22 -10.66
C GLY A 887 12.49 30.87 -11.36
N ASN A 888 12.06 29.60 -11.26
CA ASN A 888 10.84 29.09 -11.91
C ASN A 888 9.60 29.15 -11.02
N SER A 889 9.76 29.31 -9.70
CA SER A 889 8.65 29.47 -8.78
C SER A 889 7.95 30.82 -8.94
N ALA A 890 6.62 30.87 -8.83
CA ALA A 890 5.86 32.13 -8.77
C ALA A 890 6.31 33.04 -7.60
N LYS A 891 6.82 32.45 -6.50
CA LYS A 891 7.41 33.22 -5.38
C LYS A 891 8.57 34.10 -5.80
N THR A 892 9.34 33.70 -6.81
CA THR A 892 10.52 34.40 -7.31
C THR A 892 10.18 35.66 -8.10
N LEU A 893 8.92 35.91 -8.41
CA LEU A 893 8.48 37.18 -9.03
C LEU A 893 8.68 38.36 -8.06
N THR A 894 8.55 38.11 -6.76
CA THR A 894 8.83 39.12 -5.73
C THR A 894 10.34 39.41 -5.67
N GLY A 895 10.71 40.67 -5.73
CA GLY A 895 12.10 41.13 -5.61
C GLY A 895 12.91 41.06 -6.91
N ARG A 896 12.28 40.85 -8.09
CA ARG A 896 12.99 40.93 -9.39
C ARG A 896 13.54 42.30 -9.66
N ASP A 897 12.83 43.32 -9.23
CA ASP A 897 13.23 44.72 -9.39
C ASP A 897 13.96 45.26 -8.14
N GLY A 898 14.37 44.39 -7.21
CA GLY A 898 14.99 44.68 -5.93
C GLY A 898 14.07 44.42 -4.73
N MET A 899 14.67 44.03 -3.63
CA MET A 899 13.97 43.78 -2.35
C MET A 899 14.92 44.03 -1.17
N VAL A 900 14.38 44.52 -0.07
CA VAL A 900 15.09 44.59 1.21
C VAL A 900 14.65 43.43 2.08
N VAL A 901 15.57 42.50 2.41
CA VAL A 901 15.28 41.37 3.26
C VAL A 901 15.05 41.85 4.69
N ASN A 902 13.89 41.51 5.26
CA ASN A 902 13.55 41.90 6.60
C ASN A 902 14.42 41.23 7.67
N GLY A 903 15.12 41.97 8.49
CA GLY A 903 15.97 41.44 9.55
C GLY A 903 16.96 42.48 10.08
N ILE A 904 17.78 42.05 11.04
CA ILE A 904 18.76 42.89 11.75
C ILE A 904 20.17 42.61 11.19
N VAL A 905 20.87 43.66 10.76
CA VAL A 905 22.27 43.51 10.32
C VAL A 905 23.13 43.12 11.53
N LYS A 906 23.78 41.97 11.45
CA LYS A 906 24.52 41.37 12.59
C LYS A 906 25.65 42.24 13.09
N SER A 907 26.34 42.95 12.23
CA SER A 907 27.49 43.81 12.55
C SER A 907 27.06 45.11 13.23
N THR A 908 25.90 45.66 12.86
CA THR A 908 25.45 46.99 13.34
C THR A 908 24.34 46.95 14.38
N GLY A 909 23.59 45.83 14.46
CA GLY A 909 22.40 45.70 15.30
C GLY A 909 21.20 46.54 14.82
N LYS A 910 21.26 47.10 13.59
CA LYS A 910 20.21 47.96 13.01
C LYS A 910 19.37 47.17 11.98
N GLU A 911 18.19 47.71 11.64
CA GLU A 911 17.37 47.18 10.55
C GLU A 911 18.17 47.16 9.26
N ASN A 912 17.95 46.10 8.47
CA ASN A 912 18.52 46.01 7.13
C ASN A 912 17.82 47.01 6.20
N THR A 913 18.61 47.77 5.49
CA THR A 913 18.14 48.72 4.45
C THR A 913 18.78 48.44 3.11
N LYS A 914 19.63 47.43 3.05
CA LYS A 914 20.35 47.09 1.80
C LYS A 914 19.46 46.32 0.89
N GLU A 915 19.32 46.81 -0.34
CA GLU A 915 18.59 46.17 -1.40
C GLU A 915 19.40 45.05 -2.06
N VAL A 916 18.75 43.95 -2.37
CA VAL A 916 19.29 42.78 -3.10
C VAL A 916 18.25 42.35 -4.17
N ASN A 917 18.67 41.69 -5.25
CA ASN A 917 17.72 41.15 -6.20
C ASN A 917 17.27 39.75 -5.82
N ALA A 918 16.16 39.29 -6.41
CA ALA A 918 15.60 37.96 -6.12
C ALA A 918 16.61 36.82 -6.36
N GLN A 919 17.41 36.87 -7.43
CA GLN A 919 18.40 35.83 -7.70
C GLN A 919 19.42 35.71 -6.58
N GLN A 920 19.95 36.85 -6.09
CA GLN A 920 20.88 36.84 -4.95
C GLN A 920 20.26 36.22 -3.70
N TYR A 921 19.03 36.60 -3.38
CA TYR A 921 18.32 36.05 -2.23
C TYR A 921 18.08 34.53 -2.36
N TYR A 922 17.49 34.10 -3.48
CA TYR A 922 17.18 32.67 -3.69
C TYR A 922 18.43 31.80 -3.89
N SER A 923 19.54 32.36 -4.36
CA SER A 923 20.83 31.64 -4.42
C SER A 923 21.34 31.26 -3.02
N VAL A 924 21.04 32.07 -2.00
CA VAL A 924 21.42 31.78 -0.60
C VAL A 924 20.46 30.77 0.03
N ILE A 925 19.15 30.97 -0.13
CA ILE A 925 18.17 30.14 0.59
C ILE A 925 17.84 28.84 -0.11
N ALA A 926 17.95 28.77 -1.45
CA ALA A 926 17.60 27.63 -2.29
C ALA A 926 18.78 27.05 -3.10
N GLY A 927 20.01 27.31 -2.66
CA GLY A 927 21.23 26.82 -3.31
C GLY A 927 21.46 25.32 -3.14
N SER A 928 22.70 24.85 -3.30
CA SER A 928 23.06 23.43 -3.19
C SER A 928 22.68 22.77 -1.85
N TYR A 929 22.51 23.57 -0.80
CA TYR A 929 22.03 23.18 0.54
C TYR A 929 20.92 24.13 0.94
N PRO A 930 19.67 23.82 0.55
CA PRO A 930 18.55 24.71 0.84
C PRO A 930 18.34 24.94 2.34
N VAL A 931 17.88 26.13 2.71
CA VAL A 931 17.48 26.46 4.09
C VAL A 931 16.19 25.73 4.41
N GLY A 932 16.27 24.65 5.19
CA GLY A 932 15.12 23.79 5.42
C GLY A 932 13.95 24.51 6.11
N GLU A 933 14.23 25.52 6.93
CA GLU A 933 13.18 26.34 7.56
C GLU A 933 12.28 27.02 6.53
N GLU A 934 12.81 27.46 5.38
CA GLU A 934 12.06 28.14 4.32
C GLU A 934 11.16 27.18 3.51
N PHE A 935 11.62 25.93 3.33
CA PHE A 935 10.94 24.95 2.51
C PHE A 935 10.17 23.89 3.33
N LEU A 936 9.91 24.20 4.60
CA LEU A 936 9.11 23.36 5.49
C LEU A 936 7.62 23.68 5.30
N HIS A 937 6.86 22.73 4.84
CA HIS A 937 5.43 22.89 4.55
C HIS A 937 4.53 22.04 5.45
N ASP A 938 3.33 22.54 5.73
CA ASP A 938 2.26 21.79 6.41
C ASP A 938 1.66 20.74 5.45
N ALA A 939 1.55 19.50 5.91
CA ALA A 939 1.07 18.36 5.12
C ALA A 939 -0.46 18.17 5.17
N THR A 940 -1.21 19.18 5.61
CA THR A 940 -2.68 19.14 5.67
C THR A 940 -3.29 19.11 4.26
N TYR A 941 -4.18 18.15 4.05
CA TYR A 941 -5.02 18.09 2.85
C TYR A 941 -6.41 17.51 3.12
N VAL A 942 -7.35 17.86 2.26
CA VAL A 942 -8.66 17.24 2.09
C VAL A 942 -8.80 16.89 0.62
N LYS A 943 -8.92 15.60 0.30
CA LYS A 943 -8.88 15.09 -1.08
C LYS A 943 -10.13 14.28 -1.41
N LEU A 944 -10.73 14.52 -2.57
CA LEU A 944 -11.71 13.60 -3.16
C LEU A 944 -10.98 12.37 -3.70
N ARG A 945 -10.97 11.32 -2.90
CA ARG A 945 -10.20 10.10 -3.16
C ARG A 945 -10.84 9.22 -4.20
N GLU A 946 -12.14 8.99 -4.07
CA GLU A 946 -12.90 8.11 -4.95
C GLU A 946 -14.30 8.69 -5.18
N ILE A 947 -14.79 8.51 -6.40
CA ILE A 947 -16.19 8.72 -6.75
C ILE A 947 -16.57 7.66 -7.79
N SER A 948 -17.75 7.05 -7.67
CA SER A 948 -18.23 6.11 -8.67
C SER A 948 -19.75 6.19 -8.83
N LEU A 949 -20.20 5.89 -10.04
CA LEU A 949 -21.61 5.70 -10.36
C LEU A 949 -21.76 4.39 -11.12
N GLY A 950 -22.42 3.43 -10.49
CA GLY A 950 -22.71 2.12 -11.04
C GLY A 950 -24.18 1.98 -11.41
N TYR A 951 -24.47 1.22 -12.48
CA TYR A 951 -25.80 0.84 -12.90
C TYR A 951 -25.88 -0.66 -13.19
N THR A 952 -26.79 -1.36 -12.52
CA THR A 952 -27.07 -2.76 -12.81
C THR A 952 -28.17 -2.84 -13.85
N LEU A 953 -27.87 -3.46 -14.98
CA LEU A 953 -28.82 -3.58 -16.09
C LEU A 953 -29.98 -4.52 -15.69
N PRO A 954 -31.23 -4.22 -16.12
CA PRO A 954 -32.37 -5.06 -15.82
C PRO A 954 -32.21 -6.48 -16.36
N THR A 955 -32.38 -7.48 -15.53
CA THR A 955 -32.21 -8.91 -15.89
C THR A 955 -33.14 -9.36 -17.03
N ILE A 956 -34.26 -8.66 -17.21
CA ILE A 956 -35.21 -8.95 -18.29
C ILE A 956 -34.58 -8.81 -19.68
N TRP A 957 -33.53 -7.98 -19.83
CA TRP A 957 -32.83 -7.81 -21.10
C TRP A 957 -32.03 -9.05 -21.50
N PHE A 958 -31.73 -9.92 -20.56
CA PHE A 958 -30.87 -11.10 -20.73
C PHE A 958 -31.67 -12.42 -20.61
N LYS A 959 -33.02 -12.38 -20.54
CA LYS A 959 -33.89 -13.53 -20.27
C LYS A 959 -33.64 -14.75 -21.17
N HIS A 960 -33.13 -14.53 -22.39
CA HIS A 960 -32.85 -15.60 -23.38
C HIS A 960 -31.35 -15.87 -23.58
N THR A 961 -30.51 -15.38 -22.69
CA THR A 961 -29.04 -15.56 -22.71
C THR A 961 -28.59 -16.26 -21.43
N PRO A 962 -27.37 -16.82 -21.38
CA PRO A 962 -26.83 -17.36 -20.14
C PRO A 962 -26.41 -16.27 -19.11
N ILE A 963 -26.56 -15.01 -19.46
CA ILE A 963 -26.15 -13.87 -18.61
C ILE A 963 -27.16 -13.69 -17.49
N THR A 964 -26.66 -13.69 -16.26
CA THR A 964 -27.48 -13.54 -15.04
C THR A 964 -27.42 -12.12 -14.46
N ASN A 965 -26.31 -11.40 -14.66
CA ASN A 965 -26.13 -10.04 -14.16
C ASN A 965 -25.14 -9.27 -15.04
N VAL A 966 -25.42 -7.97 -15.30
CA VAL A 966 -24.49 -7.05 -15.93
C VAL A 966 -24.52 -5.75 -15.14
N LYS A 967 -23.34 -5.31 -14.67
CA LYS A 967 -23.14 -4.03 -14.02
C LYS A 967 -22.10 -3.21 -14.78
N VAL A 968 -22.41 -1.95 -15.05
CA VAL A 968 -21.50 -0.98 -15.62
C VAL A 968 -21.26 0.16 -14.64
N SER A 969 -20.03 0.67 -14.55
CA SER A 969 -19.71 1.76 -13.64
C SER A 969 -18.71 2.72 -14.25
N VAL A 970 -18.87 4.01 -13.92
CA VAL A 970 -17.88 5.07 -14.15
C VAL A 970 -17.20 5.39 -12.82
N VAL A 971 -15.88 5.50 -12.84
CA VAL A 971 -15.06 5.64 -11.63
C VAL A 971 -14.08 6.78 -11.80
N GLY A 972 -14.00 7.65 -10.80
CA GLY A 972 -12.96 8.67 -10.68
C GLY A 972 -12.11 8.44 -9.43
N ARG A 973 -10.79 8.62 -9.55
CA ARG A 973 -9.87 8.51 -8.42
C ARG A 973 -8.91 9.69 -8.39
N ASP A 974 -8.62 10.16 -7.17
CA ASP A 974 -7.66 11.24 -6.90
C ASP A 974 -7.90 12.49 -7.76
N LEU A 975 -9.19 12.83 -8.02
CA LEU A 975 -9.57 13.82 -9.01
C LEU A 975 -9.04 15.21 -8.70
N PHE A 976 -9.10 15.64 -7.43
CA PHE A 976 -8.58 16.93 -6.97
C PHE A 976 -8.48 17.00 -5.45
N ASN A 977 -7.64 17.92 -4.97
CA ASN A 977 -7.63 18.35 -3.59
C ASN A 977 -8.71 19.41 -3.38
N ILE A 978 -9.65 19.15 -2.46
CA ILE A 978 -10.64 20.15 -1.99
C ILE A 978 -9.90 21.26 -1.24
N TYR A 979 -8.86 20.85 -0.46
CA TYR A 979 -7.95 21.74 0.25
C TYR A 979 -6.55 21.12 0.33
N LYS A 980 -5.52 21.94 0.21
CA LYS A 980 -4.12 21.59 0.51
C LYS A 980 -3.41 22.82 1.09
N ALA A 981 -2.54 22.60 2.06
CA ALA A 981 -1.75 23.65 2.68
C ALA A 981 -0.40 23.86 1.97
N ALA A 982 0.18 22.80 1.40
CA ALA A 982 1.47 22.87 0.71
C ALA A 982 1.32 23.24 -0.78
N PRO A 983 2.31 23.88 -1.40
CA PRO A 983 2.31 24.15 -2.84
C PRO A 983 2.41 22.86 -3.68
N VAL A 984 3.04 21.82 -3.15
CA VAL A 984 3.18 20.49 -3.76
C VAL A 984 2.21 19.47 -3.16
N ASN A 985 2.13 18.28 -3.74
CA ASN A 985 1.35 17.20 -3.15
C ASN A 985 2.01 16.74 -1.83
N ALA A 986 1.24 16.77 -0.74
CA ALA A 986 1.68 16.32 0.58
C ALA A 986 1.58 14.80 0.77
N GLU A 987 1.06 14.07 -0.20
CA GLU A 987 0.92 12.63 -0.22
C GLU A 987 1.96 12.02 -1.17
N PHE A 988 3.13 11.82 -0.65
CA PHE A 988 4.24 11.20 -1.38
C PHE A 988 4.95 10.19 -0.48
N ALA A 989 5.58 9.21 -1.10
CA ALA A 989 6.59 8.37 -0.47
C ALA A 989 7.70 8.13 -1.48
N GLN A 990 8.88 8.62 -1.20
CA GLN A 990 10.04 8.39 -2.08
C GLN A 990 10.40 6.90 -2.11
N ASN A 991 10.28 6.25 -0.94
CA ASN A 991 10.38 4.81 -0.78
C ASN A 991 9.52 4.34 0.41
N SER A 992 9.57 3.05 0.74
CA SER A 992 8.79 2.47 1.84
C SER A 992 9.34 2.75 3.24
N GLN A 993 10.48 3.46 3.40
CA GLN A 993 11.05 3.75 4.71
C GLN A 993 10.27 4.86 5.42
N ASP A 994 10.10 4.70 6.74
CA ASP A 994 9.29 5.60 7.56
C ASP A 994 9.76 7.05 7.53
N VAL A 995 11.07 7.26 7.61
CA VAL A 995 11.68 8.59 7.73
C VAL A 995 11.62 9.43 6.45
N PHE A 996 11.47 8.80 5.29
CA PHE A 996 11.35 9.51 4.02
C PHE A 996 10.03 10.27 3.86
N GLN A 997 9.05 10.05 4.74
CA GLN A 997 7.82 10.84 4.79
C GLN A 997 8.06 12.30 5.20
N ALA A 998 9.25 12.62 5.72
CA ALA A 998 9.65 13.99 6.08
C ALA A 998 10.18 14.79 4.87
N PHE A 999 10.41 14.16 3.72
CA PHE A 999 11.12 14.76 2.59
C PHE A 999 10.38 14.49 1.28
N GLU A 1000 9.91 15.53 0.65
CA GLU A 1000 9.49 15.51 -0.74
C GLU A 1000 10.74 15.85 -1.60
N LEU A 1001 11.31 14.83 -2.24
CA LEU A 1001 12.57 14.92 -2.97
C LEU A 1001 12.31 14.97 -4.48
N ALA A 1002 11.69 16.05 -4.96
CA ALA A 1002 11.24 16.19 -6.34
C ALA A 1002 10.40 14.97 -6.77
N ALA A 1003 9.35 14.67 -6.00
CA ALA A 1003 8.44 13.57 -6.28
C ALA A 1003 7.59 13.88 -7.53
N PHE A 1004 7.34 12.85 -8.35
CA PHE A 1004 6.51 13.01 -9.54
C PHE A 1004 5.12 13.58 -9.22
N PRO A 1005 4.52 14.31 -10.16
CA PRO A 1005 3.18 14.85 -9.98
C PRO A 1005 2.17 13.73 -9.73
N SER A 1006 1.15 14.03 -8.94
CA SER A 1006 0.02 13.13 -8.72
C SER A 1006 -0.73 12.85 -10.02
N THR A 1007 -1.47 11.74 -10.07
CA THR A 1007 -2.32 11.44 -11.19
C THR A 1007 -3.79 11.51 -10.80
N ARG A 1008 -4.63 12.07 -11.68
CA ARG A 1008 -6.08 11.90 -11.63
C ARG A 1008 -6.49 10.81 -12.62
N THR A 1009 -7.37 9.92 -12.20
CA THR A 1009 -7.75 8.75 -12.98
C THR A 1009 -9.26 8.74 -13.20
N VAL A 1010 -9.69 8.48 -14.44
CA VAL A 1010 -11.09 8.22 -14.80
C VAL A 1010 -11.14 6.84 -15.47
N GLY A 1011 -12.10 6.01 -15.08
CA GLY A 1011 -12.21 4.65 -15.58
C GLY A 1011 -13.65 4.18 -15.77
N PHE A 1012 -13.77 3.08 -16.51
CA PHE A 1012 -15.02 2.35 -16.75
C PHE A 1012 -14.86 0.91 -16.31
N SER A 1013 -15.84 0.39 -15.59
CA SER A 1013 -15.89 -0.99 -15.13
C SER A 1013 -17.08 -1.72 -15.72
N LEU A 1014 -16.87 -2.96 -16.15
CA LEU A 1014 -17.90 -3.87 -16.63
C LEU A 1014 -17.80 -5.19 -15.84
N ASN A 1015 -18.86 -5.59 -15.17
CA ASN A 1015 -18.99 -6.90 -14.53
C ASN A 1015 -20.11 -7.68 -15.21
N VAL A 1016 -19.83 -8.91 -15.64
CA VAL A 1016 -20.81 -9.81 -16.29
C VAL A 1016 -20.75 -11.17 -15.58
N LYS A 1017 -21.91 -11.67 -15.13
CA LYS A 1017 -22.08 -13.02 -14.57
C LYS A 1017 -22.94 -13.87 -15.50
N PHE A 1018 -22.49 -15.13 -15.69
CA PHE A 1018 -23.13 -16.08 -16.54
C PHE A 1018 -23.68 -17.26 -15.74
#